data_29c9b8012c88c12ec45588b60f3015e5
#
_entry.id   29c9b8012c88c12ec45588b60f3015e5
#
_cell.length_a   1.000
_cell.length_b   1.000
_cell.length_c   1.000
_cell.angle_alpha   90.00
_cell.angle_beta   90.00
_cell.angle_gamma   90.00
#
_symmetry.space_group_name_H-M   'P 1'
#
loop_
_entity.id
_entity.type
_entity.pdbx_description
1 polymer ?
#
loop_
_entity_poly.entity_id
_entity_poly.type
_entity_poly.pdbx_seq_one_letter_code
_entity_poly.pdbx_strand_id
1 'polypeptide(L)'
;MLARALREAARIGHRGGNEEPTNAAAAERRARTLAPRALGLLASLWLLGACVPALAQAEEEGIHKIKHVVMIMQENRSLDEYFGTFPGADGIPGGVCVPDPQNGGCIKPFHDPHDENHGGPHGTKAFEGDIDGGLMDGFVGEAETTKKCRGGTDPECTPCKTQSETEARAAKSAGGCNDVMGYHDAREIPNYWTYAKDFVLQDHLFEAASAWSLTEHLYMVSAWSARCPKGDKKPLDCKNSLAPKAGSASWDGANIPGKATYAWTDITYLMDKAHVSWRYYVTKGDEPDCEDDEELTCEPVKQSAQTPGIWNPLEDFTDVEEDGQQQNIQGLNSFYEAAHQSEECGLPNVSWIVPNLEYSEHPPSLISKGQAYVTTLINTIMKSPCWGSTAIFLSWDDPGGFYDHVDPPDIDVNGYGLRVPGIVISPYAKSGYVDHQQLSHDAYLKFIEDDFIDSSRLNPKTDGRPDKRIDVREEAPGLGDIANDFDFDQTPRAPVVLSPHPEPGPASNPPGPAAPTVVTMVASPVSASAATLNATVNPNGEQITACSFEYGSSLPYSKSAPCTPSPGEGESAVAVAAQASGLSPNTTYHFRISATSAGGTSVGDDEVFQTGESLPERGRCLSASGHSGGYTNSTCTTASEAGKGAYEWLPGAGSSRFTVKGGPLTLETAHKAKVTCANVAGSGEYTGSKTELLHLTLTGCEEPAHGECHDEKQTAGEIALSPLEGELGTITQPKPAKKPKPPAVGSSLRVADGQSAVAAFVCGTAANQVVLEGTAIAVTAPADAMTSAFTLTLAAKKGKQQPEAFEGGAADALLASFGEATAERAGLSVALTASGEEPLEIKALG
;
A
#
# COMPACT_ATOMS: atom_id res chain seq x y z
N MET A 1 -31.86 19.35 -22.61
CA MET A 1 -33.14 18.88 -23.13
C MET A 1 -33.00 18.01 -24.39
N LEU A 2 -31.95 17.29 -24.59
CA LEU A 2 -31.77 16.40 -25.76
C LEU A 2 -31.43 14.94 -25.40
N ALA A 3 -31.53 14.57 -24.13
CA ALA A 3 -31.23 13.22 -23.65
C ALA A 3 -32.46 12.40 -23.21
N ARG A 4 -33.66 12.76 -23.70
CA ARG A 4 -34.90 12.11 -23.29
C ARG A 4 -35.71 11.51 -24.46
N ALA A 5 -35.20 11.53 -25.68
CA ALA A 5 -35.92 11.13 -26.88
C ALA A 5 -35.48 9.83 -27.56
N LEU A 6 -34.56 9.05 -26.95
CA LEU A 6 -34.02 7.82 -27.53
C LEU A 6 -34.27 6.53 -26.70
N ARG A 7 -35.24 6.56 -25.78
CA ARG A 7 -35.57 5.37 -24.95
C ARG A 7 -36.97 4.79 -25.16
N GLU A 8 -37.68 5.15 -26.23
CA GLU A 8 -39.09 4.72 -26.39
C GLU A 8 -39.44 3.99 -27.72
N ALA A 9 -38.46 3.47 -28.45
CA ALA A 9 -38.67 2.74 -29.70
C ALA A 9 -38.20 1.28 -29.73
N ALA A 10 -38.22 0.57 -28.58
CA ALA A 10 -37.89 -0.86 -28.55
C ALA A 10 -38.79 -1.64 -27.59
N ARG A 11 -40.09 -1.62 -27.83
CA ARG A 11 -41.03 -2.62 -27.30
C ARG A 11 -42.28 -2.58 -28.18
N ILE A 12 -42.44 -3.56 -29.05
CA ILE A 12 -43.72 -4.19 -29.47
C ILE A 12 -43.40 -5.16 -30.64
N GLY A 13 -43.75 -6.43 -30.48
CA GLY A 13 -43.86 -7.38 -31.56
C GLY A 13 -43.43 -8.82 -31.31
N HIS A 14 -44.10 -9.50 -30.39
CA HIS A 14 -44.01 -10.97 -30.28
C HIS A 14 -45.06 -11.69 -31.09
N ARG A 15 -44.69 -12.89 -31.59
CA ARG A 15 -45.44 -14.08 -32.08
C ARG A 15 -45.27 -14.32 -33.59
N GLY A 16 -44.77 -15.42 -34.03
CA GLY A 16 -44.98 -16.84 -33.77
C GLY A 16 -44.95 -17.57 -35.06
N GLY A 17 -44.47 -18.80 -35.13
CA GLY A 17 -44.78 -19.71 -36.22
C GLY A 17 -43.58 -20.46 -36.84
N ASN A 18 -43.49 -21.72 -36.48
CA ASN A 18 -42.63 -22.80 -37.04
C ASN A 18 -42.76 -22.97 -38.53
N GLU A 19 -41.67 -23.39 -39.19
CA GLU A 19 -41.54 -24.70 -39.90
C GLU A 19 -40.31 -24.73 -40.82
N GLU A 20 -39.53 -25.75 -40.65
CA GLU A 20 -38.51 -26.27 -41.55
C GLU A 20 -39.17 -27.14 -42.67
N PRO A 21 -38.41 -27.78 -43.57
CA PRO A 21 -37.24 -27.41 -44.37
C PRO A 21 -37.46 -27.71 -45.91
N THR A 22 -36.49 -27.47 -46.77
CA THR A 22 -35.93 -28.38 -47.77
C THR A 22 -35.28 -27.73 -48.99
N ASN A 23 -34.06 -28.20 -49.24
CA ASN A 23 -33.40 -28.59 -50.49
C ASN A 23 -33.32 -27.72 -51.76
N ALA A 24 -32.07 -27.56 -52.11
CA ALA A 24 -31.43 -28.00 -53.36
C ALA A 24 -31.30 -27.04 -54.53
N ALA A 25 -30.07 -26.76 -54.78
CA ALA A 25 -29.32 -26.96 -56.02
C ALA A 25 -29.61 -26.13 -57.31
N ALA A 26 -28.53 -25.48 -57.73
CA ALA A 26 -27.96 -25.55 -59.08
C ALA A 26 -28.43 -24.61 -60.17
N ALA A 27 -27.49 -24.04 -60.76
CA ALA A 27 -27.19 -23.85 -62.21
C ALA A 27 -27.15 -22.39 -62.69
N GLU A 28 -25.93 -21.88 -62.83
CA GLU A 28 -25.14 -21.74 -64.06
C GLU A 28 -25.82 -21.01 -65.27
N ARG A 29 -25.06 -19.99 -65.66
CA ARG A 29 -24.75 -19.65 -67.11
C ARG A 29 -25.46 -18.54 -67.88
N ARG A 30 -24.53 -17.69 -68.37
CA ARG A 30 -24.51 -17.07 -69.71
C ARG A 30 -25.42 -15.85 -69.93
N ALA A 31 -24.97 -14.87 -70.55
CA ALA A 31 -23.87 -14.31 -71.29
C ALA A 31 -24.37 -13.25 -72.27
N ARG A 32 -23.58 -12.26 -72.49
CA ARG A 32 -23.41 -11.52 -73.75
C ARG A 32 -24.39 -10.45 -74.22
N THR A 33 -23.79 -9.27 -74.32
CA THR A 33 -23.60 -8.33 -75.40
C THR A 33 -24.79 -7.55 -75.90
N LEU A 34 -24.62 -6.20 -75.91
CA LEU A 34 -24.59 -5.37 -77.15
C LEU A 34 -24.58 -3.87 -76.78
N ALA A 35 -23.57 -3.17 -77.19
CA ALA A 35 -23.60 -1.74 -77.49
C ALA A 35 -24.19 -1.60 -78.93
N PRO A 36 -24.52 -0.38 -79.49
CA PRO A 36 -23.71 0.84 -79.44
C PRO A 36 -24.46 2.20 -79.62
N ARG A 37 -23.65 3.29 -79.42
CA ARG A 37 -23.67 4.59 -80.15
C ARG A 37 -24.84 5.60 -80.01
N ALA A 38 -24.43 6.80 -79.53
CA ALA A 38 -24.33 8.06 -80.29
C ALA A 38 -24.00 9.21 -79.33
N LEU A 39 -22.84 9.77 -79.52
CA LEU A 39 -22.44 11.16 -79.92
C LEU A 39 -23.31 12.31 -79.40
N GLY A 40 -22.65 13.19 -78.63
CA GLY A 40 -22.69 14.63 -78.86
C GLY A 40 -23.16 15.48 -77.68
N LEU A 41 -22.27 16.13 -77.05
CA LEU A 41 -22.10 17.56 -76.96
C LEU A 41 -21.19 17.96 -75.81
N LEU A 42 -20.14 18.61 -76.16
CA LEU A 42 -19.18 19.32 -75.29
C LEU A 42 -19.88 20.45 -74.51
N ALA A 43 -19.57 20.66 -73.28
CA ALA A 43 -18.88 21.85 -72.76
C ALA A 43 -19.18 22.02 -71.28
N SER A 44 -18.10 22.24 -70.48
CA SER A 44 -18.06 23.06 -69.29
C SER A 44 -18.73 22.43 -68.03
N LEU A 45 -17.94 21.73 -67.23
CA LEU A 45 -17.81 21.93 -65.79
C LEU A 45 -16.55 21.26 -65.28
N TRP A 46 -15.47 22.00 -65.31
CA TRP A 46 -14.32 21.77 -64.44
C TRP A 46 -14.65 22.25 -63.00
N LEU A 47 -14.15 21.54 -62.04
CA LEU A 47 -14.12 21.83 -60.58
C LEU A 47 -15.31 21.30 -59.75
N LEU A 48 -15.23 20.01 -59.51
CA LEU A 48 -15.52 19.45 -58.20
C LEU A 48 -14.56 18.28 -58.00
N GLY A 49 -13.34 18.63 -57.55
CA GLY A 49 -12.38 17.70 -56.98
C GLY A 49 -13.03 17.12 -55.74
N ALA A 50 -13.36 15.84 -55.76
CA ALA A 50 -13.65 15.11 -54.56
C ALA A 50 -12.41 15.15 -53.66
N CYS A 51 -12.35 16.06 -52.73
CA CYS A 51 -11.59 15.86 -51.50
C CYS A 51 -12.23 14.67 -50.82
N VAL A 52 -11.62 13.50 -51.02
CA VAL A 52 -11.68 12.45 -50.03
C VAL A 52 -10.95 13.06 -48.83
N PRO A 53 -11.59 13.33 -47.69
CA PRO A 53 -10.84 13.63 -46.52
C PRO A 53 -9.93 12.42 -46.30
N ALA A 54 -8.61 12.59 -46.41
CA ALA A 54 -7.69 11.71 -45.72
C ALA A 54 -8.24 11.69 -44.30
N LEU A 55 -8.67 10.54 -43.83
CA LEU A 55 -8.85 10.32 -42.42
C LEU A 55 -7.48 10.67 -41.83
N ALA A 56 -7.34 11.87 -41.28
CA ALA A 56 -6.26 12.16 -40.40
C ALA A 56 -6.39 11.08 -39.31
N GLN A 57 -5.48 10.13 -39.27
CA GLN A 57 -5.27 9.32 -38.12
C GLN A 57 -5.10 10.35 -37.00
N ALA A 58 -5.95 10.25 -35.97
CA ALA A 58 -5.73 11.02 -34.76
C ALA A 58 -4.29 10.72 -34.34
N GLU A 59 -3.46 11.74 -34.22
CA GLU A 59 -2.14 11.56 -33.64
C GLU A 59 -2.37 11.00 -32.24
N GLU A 60 -1.76 9.87 -31.96
CA GLU A 60 -1.85 9.26 -30.64
C GLU A 60 -1.17 10.19 -29.64
N GLU A 61 -1.85 10.43 -28.53
CA GLU A 61 -1.43 11.40 -27.49
C GLU A 61 -0.92 10.65 -26.24
N GLY A 62 0.06 11.26 -25.57
CA GLY A 62 0.58 10.78 -24.29
C GLY A 62 1.21 9.39 -24.35
N ILE A 63 0.93 8.57 -23.36
CA ILE A 63 1.49 7.22 -23.18
C ILE A 63 1.25 6.30 -24.40
N HIS A 64 0.12 6.47 -25.10
CA HIS A 64 -0.24 5.66 -26.27
C HIS A 64 0.65 5.88 -27.52
N LYS A 65 1.64 6.78 -27.46
CA LYS A 65 2.75 6.84 -28.43
C LYS A 65 3.68 5.64 -28.31
N ILE A 66 3.68 4.95 -27.19
CA ILE A 66 4.36 3.67 -26.99
C ILE A 66 3.46 2.56 -27.54
N LYS A 67 4.01 1.77 -28.46
CA LYS A 67 3.33 0.61 -29.08
C LYS A 67 3.93 -0.71 -28.63
N HIS A 68 5.15 -0.63 -28.13
CA HIS A 68 5.92 -1.77 -27.72
C HIS A 68 6.61 -1.46 -26.40
N VAL A 69 6.30 -2.23 -25.39
CA VAL A 69 7.04 -2.29 -24.13
C VAL A 69 7.94 -3.51 -24.18
N VAL A 70 9.22 -3.33 -23.93
CA VAL A 70 10.20 -4.42 -23.82
C VAL A 70 10.82 -4.37 -22.45
N MET A 71 10.54 -5.36 -21.62
CA MET A 71 11.13 -5.51 -20.31
C MET A 71 12.29 -6.50 -20.39
N ILE A 72 13.48 -6.04 -20.01
CA ILE A 72 14.69 -6.84 -19.92
C ILE A 72 15.00 -7.00 -18.45
N MET A 73 14.88 -8.22 -17.93
CA MET A 73 15.21 -8.54 -16.56
C MET A 73 16.59 -9.19 -16.53
N GLN A 74 17.48 -8.63 -15.72
CA GLN A 74 18.77 -9.19 -15.37
C GLN A 74 18.75 -9.66 -13.92
N GLU A 75 19.86 -10.16 -13.43
CA GLU A 75 19.90 -10.89 -12.16
C GLU A 75 20.89 -10.28 -11.18
N ASN A 76 20.39 -10.13 -9.96
CA ASN A 76 21.11 -10.02 -8.70
C ASN A 76 22.13 -8.87 -8.62
N ARG A 77 21.61 -7.62 -8.70
CA ARG A 77 22.43 -6.41 -8.46
C ARG A 77 21.64 -5.36 -7.66
N SER A 78 22.24 -4.83 -6.62
CA SER A 78 21.67 -3.69 -5.91
C SER A 78 21.92 -2.38 -6.67
N LEU A 79 21.11 -1.35 -6.36
CA LEU A 79 21.33 -0.02 -6.92
C LEU A 79 22.71 0.52 -6.50
N ASP A 80 23.08 0.39 -5.23
CA ASP A 80 24.35 0.90 -4.73
C ASP A 80 25.56 0.21 -5.35
N GLU A 81 25.45 -1.06 -5.69
CA GLU A 81 26.53 -1.77 -6.37
C GLU A 81 26.80 -1.20 -7.77
N TYR A 82 25.77 -0.87 -8.56
CA TYR A 82 25.93 -0.43 -9.95
C TYR A 82 25.87 1.09 -10.15
N PHE A 83 25.10 1.78 -9.33
CA PHE A 83 24.86 3.23 -9.47
C PHE A 83 25.07 3.99 -8.15
N GLY A 84 25.59 3.36 -7.11
CA GLY A 84 25.83 4.00 -5.82
C GLY A 84 26.83 5.17 -5.85
N THR A 85 27.56 5.34 -6.96
CA THR A 85 28.44 6.49 -7.20
C THR A 85 28.04 7.30 -8.44
N PHE A 86 26.84 7.07 -8.99
CA PHE A 86 26.35 7.78 -10.17
C PHE A 86 25.95 9.22 -9.80
N PRO A 87 26.35 10.23 -10.57
CA PRO A 87 26.07 11.62 -10.24
C PRO A 87 24.56 11.92 -10.25
N GLY A 88 24.03 12.35 -9.13
CA GLY A 88 22.62 12.73 -8.95
C GLY A 88 21.74 11.60 -8.46
N ALA A 89 22.21 10.36 -8.38
CA ALA A 89 21.50 9.27 -7.71
C ALA A 89 21.60 9.41 -6.19
N ASP A 90 20.59 8.89 -5.49
CA ASP A 90 20.65 8.62 -4.05
C ASP A 90 21.51 7.37 -3.83
N GLY A 91 22.82 7.59 -3.93
CA GLY A 91 23.81 6.53 -3.90
C GLY A 91 24.52 6.41 -2.56
N ILE A 92 25.57 5.56 -2.52
CA ILE A 92 26.28 5.18 -1.32
C ILE A 92 26.69 6.41 -0.48
N PRO A 93 26.20 6.53 0.77
CA PRO A 93 26.57 7.66 1.62
C PRO A 93 28.06 7.63 1.98
N GLY A 94 28.68 8.80 2.06
CA GLY A 94 30.06 8.90 2.56
C GLY A 94 30.15 8.47 4.03
N GLY A 95 31.18 7.73 4.37
CA GLY A 95 31.39 7.31 5.76
C GLY A 95 30.75 5.98 6.16
N VAL A 96 29.94 5.35 5.29
CA VAL A 96 29.37 4.02 5.52
C VAL A 96 30.44 3.03 5.95
N CYS A 97 30.15 2.26 6.98
CA CYS A 97 31.01 1.22 7.49
C CYS A 97 30.14 0.13 8.15
N VAL A 98 29.88 -0.96 7.41
CA VAL A 98 29.04 -2.07 7.84
C VAL A 98 29.80 -2.96 8.81
N PRO A 99 29.25 -3.33 9.99
CA PRO A 99 29.93 -4.17 10.97
C PRO A 99 30.44 -5.49 10.41
N ASP A 100 31.62 -5.93 10.87
CA ASP A 100 32.21 -7.26 10.60
C ASP A 100 32.12 -8.09 11.90
N PRO A 101 31.07 -8.91 12.08
CA PRO A 101 30.84 -9.61 13.34
C PRO A 101 31.89 -10.67 13.65
N GLN A 102 32.49 -11.28 12.62
CA GLN A 102 33.48 -12.37 12.85
C GLN A 102 34.88 -11.84 13.16
N ASN A 103 35.31 -10.77 12.49
CA ASN A 103 36.67 -10.28 12.60
C ASN A 103 36.76 -8.98 13.44
N GLY A 104 35.65 -8.35 13.72
CA GLY A 104 35.52 -7.07 14.44
C GLY A 104 35.94 -5.87 13.57
N GLY A 105 35.40 -4.71 13.94
CA GLY A 105 35.52 -3.51 13.11
C GLY A 105 34.38 -3.42 12.14
N CYS A 106 34.61 -2.80 10.99
CA CYS A 106 33.59 -2.66 9.94
C CYS A 106 34.23 -2.60 8.55
N ILE A 107 33.43 -2.88 7.53
CA ILE A 107 33.80 -2.88 6.11
C ILE A 107 33.19 -1.66 5.44
N LYS A 108 34.00 -0.90 4.72
CA LYS A 108 33.55 0.25 3.94
C LYS A 108 33.28 -0.16 2.49
N PRO A 109 32.34 0.49 1.81
CA PRO A 109 32.20 0.31 0.36
C PRO A 109 33.53 0.57 -0.36
N PHE A 110 33.84 -0.25 -1.33
CA PHE A 110 35.07 -0.14 -2.10
C PHE A 110 34.78 -0.39 -3.59
N HIS A 111 35.57 0.23 -4.47
CA HIS A 111 35.50 -0.03 -5.90
C HIS A 111 35.98 -1.45 -6.19
N ASP A 112 35.11 -2.26 -6.81
CA ASP A 112 35.47 -3.60 -7.30
C ASP A 112 35.73 -3.57 -8.82
N PRO A 113 36.94 -3.79 -9.29
CA PRO A 113 37.28 -3.79 -10.71
C PRO A 113 37.05 -5.15 -11.39
N HIS A 114 36.49 -6.13 -10.68
CA HIS A 114 36.39 -7.50 -11.17
C HIS A 114 35.08 -7.74 -11.93
N ASP A 115 35.22 -8.50 -13.01
CA ASP A 115 34.13 -8.91 -13.88
C ASP A 115 33.32 -10.08 -13.29
N GLU A 116 33.85 -10.77 -12.26
CA GLU A 116 33.20 -11.87 -11.55
C GLU A 116 32.97 -11.48 -10.09
N ASN A 117 31.74 -11.49 -9.65
CA ASN A 117 31.33 -11.20 -8.26
C ASN A 117 30.72 -12.42 -7.60
N HIS A 118 30.57 -12.37 -6.28
CA HIS A 118 30.01 -13.48 -5.52
C HIS A 118 28.74 -13.12 -4.76
N GLY A 119 28.57 -11.84 -4.38
CA GLY A 119 27.40 -11.39 -3.63
C GLY A 119 27.20 -12.08 -2.28
N GLY A 120 25.97 -12.07 -1.81
CA GLY A 120 25.54 -12.65 -0.54
C GLY A 120 24.26 -13.47 -0.66
N PRO A 121 23.78 -14.07 0.44
CA PRO A 121 22.46 -14.67 0.48
C PRO A 121 21.39 -13.56 0.34
N HIS A 122 20.31 -13.84 -0.41
CA HIS A 122 19.32 -12.83 -0.76
C HIS A 122 17.87 -13.32 -0.74
N GLY A 123 17.58 -14.40 -0.01
CA GLY A 123 16.20 -14.80 0.27
C GLY A 123 15.62 -14.01 1.45
N THR A 124 14.32 -14.10 1.68
CA THR A 124 13.56 -13.34 2.70
C THR A 124 14.25 -13.27 4.07
N LYS A 125 14.88 -14.35 4.51
CA LYS A 125 15.56 -14.39 5.80
C LYS A 125 16.87 -13.58 5.81
N ALA A 126 17.63 -13.62 4.72
CA ALA A 126 18.85 -12.83 4.58
C ALA A 126 18.48 -11.34 4.49
N PHE A 127 17.44 -10.99 3.73
CA PHE A 127 16.89 -9.65 3.68
C PHE A 127 16.57 -9.09 5.08
N GLU A 128 15.86 -9.87 5.95
CA GLU A 128 15.59 -9.43 7.33
C GLU A 128 16.89 -9.16 8.12
N GLY A 129 17.94 -9.95 7.84
CA GLY A 129 19.25 -9.77 8.45
C GLY A 129 19.99 -8.56 7.90
N ASP A 130 19.97 -8.34 6.59
CA ASP A 130 20.67 -7.26 5.89
C ASP A 130 20.14 -5.88 6.31
N ILE A 131 18.81 -5.72 6.39
CA ILE A 131 18.20 -4.46 6.81
C ILE A 131 18.37 -4.17 8.31
N ASP A 132 18.55 -5.19 9.16
CA ASP A 132 18.66 -5.09 10.62
C ASP A 132 17.72 -4.06 11.25
N GLY A 133 16.43 -4.14 10.88
CA GLY A 133 15.40 -3.22 11.37
C GLY A 133 15.56 -1.78 10.88
N GLY A 134 16.08 -1.57 9.69
CA GLY A 134 16.28 -0.28 9.03
C GLY A 134 17.66 0.32 9.25
N LEU A 135 18.60 -0.41 9.88
CA LEU A 135 19.98 0.05 10.06
C LEU A 135 20.83 -0.14 8.81
N MET A 136 20.42 -1.03 7.92
CA MET A 136 21.09 -1.36 6.66
C MET A 136 22.55 -1.78 6.87
N ASP A 137 22.83 -2.52 7.93
CA ASP A 137 24.20 -2.82 8.35
C ASP A 137 24.47 -4.33 8.58
N GLY A 138 23.57 -5.22 8.14
CA GLY A 138 23.69 -6.66 8.31
C GLY A 138 24.39 -7.42 7.18
N PHE A 139 24.58 -6.86 6.00
CA PHE A 139 25.06 -7.52 4.76
C PHE A 139 26.32 -8.35 4.94
N VAL A 140 27.34 -7.81 5.61
CA VAL A 140 28.59 -8.53 5.90
C VAL A 140 28.31 -9.72 6.82
N GLY A 141 27.48 -9.51 7.84
CA GLY A 141 27.12 -10.55 8.81
C GLY A 141 26.35 -11.71 8.19
N GLU A 142 25.40 -11.44 7.31
CA GLU A 142 24.62 -12.46 6.60
C GLU A 142 25.52 -13.25 5.64
N ALA A 143 26.37 -12.59 4.87
CA ALA A 143 27.33 -13.26 4.00
C ALA A 143 28.28 -14.18 4.75
N GLU A 144 28.74 -13.80 5.96
CA GLU A 144 29.60 -14.61 6.83
C GLU A 144 28.88 -15.80 7.47
N THR A 145 27.55 -15.81 7.53
CA THR A 145 26.75 -16.85 8.21
C THR A 145 26.17 -17.91 7.29
N THR A 146 26.40 -17.82 5.98
CA THR A 146 25.95 -18.81 5.00
C THR A 146 26.33 -20.23 5.37
N LYS A 147 25.66 -21.22 4.83
CA LYS A 147 25.89 -22.65 5.05
C LYS A 147 27.36 -23.04 4.80
N LYS A 148 27.96 -22.49 3.73
CA LYS A 148 29.34 -22.66 3.33
C LYS A 148 30.30 -22.08 4.38
N CYS A 149 29.91 -21.00 5.01
CA CYS A 149 30.73 -20.22 5.95
C CYS A 149 30.60 -20.67 7.39
N ARG A 150 29.65 -21.51 7.75
CA ARG A 150 29.44 -22.03 9.12
C ARG A 150 30.59 -22.89 9.69
N GLY A 151 31.75 -22.92 9.08
CA GLY A 151 32.95 -23.64 9.57
C GLY A 151 34.17 -22.75 9.70
N GLY A 152 34.11 -21.49 9.27
CA GLY A 152 35.16 -20.48 9.45
C GLY A 152 36.51 -20.78 8.76
N THR A 153 36.54 -21.62 7.74
CA THR A 153 37.78 -22.02 7.06
C THR A 153 37.84 -21.71 5.58
N ASP A 154 36.72 -21.26 4.98
CA ASP A 154 36.68 -20.86 3.58
C ASP A 154 37.06 -19.38 3.47
N PRO A 155 38.12 -19.02 2.72
CA PRO A 155 38.53 -17.64 2.56
C PRO A 155 37.45 -16.76 1.90
N GLU A 156 36.57 -17.33 1.08
CA GLU A 156 35.44 -16.62 0.45
C GLU A 156 34.40 -16.14 1.47
N CYS A 157 34.48 -16.64 2.71
CA CYS A 157 33.62 -16.19 3.80
C CYS A 157 34.20 -14.99 4.58
N THR A 158 35.34 -14.47 4.15
CA THR A 158 35.96 -13.28 4.76
C THR A 158 35.68 -12.08 3.85
N PRO A 159 35.10 -10.97 4.36
CA PRO A 159 34.79 -9.83 3.50
C PRO A 159 36.02 -9.19 2.92
N CYS A 160 35.95 -8.80 1.66
CA CYS A 160 36.95 -7.96 1.01
C CYS A 160 36.88 -6.54 1.62
N LYS A 161 38.06 -5.94 1.87
CA LYS A 161 38.14 -4.61 2.50
C LYS A 161 38.67 -3.54 1.55
N THR A 162 39.25 -3.96 0.45
CA THR A 162 39.90 -3.07 -0.51
C THR A 162 39.93 -3.66 -1.91
N GLN A 163 40.11 -2.82 -2.91
CA GLN A 163 40.35 -3.23 -4.28
C GLN A 163 41.51 -4.24 -4.40
N SER A 164 42.60 -4.07 -3.65
CA SER A 164 43.75 -4.96 -3.71
C SER A 164 43.47 -6.37 -3.15
N GLU A 165 42.55 -6.53 -2.20
CA GLU A 165 42.14 -7.85 -1.71
C GLU A 165 41.27 -8.56 -2.74
N THR A 166 40.39 -7.81 -3.41
CA THR A 166 39.62 -8.35 -4.55
C THR A 166 40.55 -8.74 -5.71
N GLU A 167 41.58 -7.94 -6.04
CA GLU A 167 42.60 -8.31 -7.01
C GLU A 167 43.34 -9.61 -6.65
N ALA A 168 43.63 -9.81 -5.36
CA ALA A 168 44.24 -11.03 -4.88
C ALA A 168 43.37 -12.27 -5.04
N ARG A 169 42.04 -12.09 -4.90
CA ARG A 169 41.05 -13.17 -5.16
C ARG A 169 41.05 -13.59 -6.63
N ALA A 170 41.04 -12.65 -7.56
CA ALA A 170 41.06 -12.92 -9.00
C ALA A 170 42.30 -13.72 -9.43
N ALA A 171 43.40 -13.56 -8.71
CA ALA A 171 44.61 -14.37 -8.95
C ALA A 171 44.51 -15.84 -8.55
N LYS A 172 43.38 -16.34 -8.03
CA LYS A 172 43.06 -17.74 -7.63
C LYS A 172 44.07 -18.41 -6.69
N SER A 173 45.12 -17.73 -6.30
CA SER A 173 46.22 -18.28 -5.48
C SER A 173 46.21 -17.82 -4.04
N ALA A 174 45.31 -16.90 -3.65
CA ALA A 174 45.34 -16.27 -2.32
C ALA A 174 44.12 -16.56 -1.43
N GLY A 175 43.20 -17.42 -1.87
CA GLY A 175 41.95 -17.66 -1.14
C GLY A 175 41.01 -16.44 -1.22
N GLY A 176 39.82 -16.61 -1.77
CA GLY A 176 38.87 -15.54 -2.05
C GLY A 176 38.45 -14.71 -0.84
N CYS A 177 37.74 -13.63 -1.10
CA CYS A 177 36.99 -12.87 -0.10
C CYS A 177 35.61 -12.56 -0.68
N ASN A 178 34.66 -12.22 0.18
CA ASN A 178 33.31 -11.87 -0.23
C ASN A 178 33.25 -10.37 -0.55
N ASP A 179 32.49 -10.02 -1.55
CA ASP A 179 32.47 -8.70 -2.18
C ASP A 179 31.17 -7.93 -2.01
N VAL A 180 30.31 -8.30 -1.03
CA VAL A 180 29.00 -7.65 -0.79
C VAL A 180 29.07 -6.11 -0.62
N MET A 181 30.22 -5.56 -0.26
CA MET A 181 30.47 -4.12 -0.12
C MET A 181 31.18 -3.52 -1.35
N GLY A 182 31.36 -4.30 -2.42
CA GLY A 182 31.94 -3.85 -3.66
C GLY A 182 30.96 -3.03 -4.50
N TYR A 183 31.44 -1.98 -5.17
CA TYR A 183 30.65 -1.26 -6.16
C TYR A 183 31.37 -1.14 -7.49
N HIS A 184 30.61 -1.06 -8.57
CA HIS A 184 31.09 -0.80 -9.93
C HIS A 184 30.77 0.63 -10.37
N ASP A 185 31.52 1.12 -11.37
CA ASP A 185 31.18 2.39 -11.99
C ASP A 185 31.35 2.31 -13.52
N ALA A 186 31.44 3.46 -14.19
CA ALA A 186 31.59 3.49 -15.64
C ALA A 186 32.84 2.75 -16.16
N ARG A 187 33.78 2.33 -15.33
CA ARG A 187 34.97 1.57 -15.76
C ARG A 187 34.60 0.14 -16.13
N GLU A 188 33.70 -0.49 -15.38
CA GLU A 188 33.26 -1.88 -15.58
C GLU A 188 31.95 -1.95 -16.36
N ILE A 189 31.02 -0.99 -16.13
CA ILE A 189 29.67 -0.97 -16.72
C ILE A 189 29.38 0.30 -17.55
N PRO A 190 30.29 0.70 -18.48
CA PRO A 190 30.18 1.97 -19.18
C PRO A 190 28.91 2.13 -20.02
N ASN A 191 28.34 1.03 -20.53
CA ASN A 191 27.10 1.10 -21.32
C ASN A 191 25.89 1.38 -20.43
N TYR A 192 25.78 0.75 -19.27
CA TYR A 192 24.69 1.01 -18.32
C TYR A 192 24.75 2.47 -17.84
N TRP A 193 25.94 2.97 -17.49
CA TRP A 193 26.11 4.38 -17.13
C TRP A 193 25.81 5.35 -18.28
N THR A 194 26.07 4.93 -19.53
CA THR A 194 25.71 5.74 -20.71
C THR A 194 24.19 5.77 -20.89
N TYR A 195 23.49 4.65 -20.71
CA TYR A 195 22.04 4.63 -20.78
C TYR A 195 21.42 5.47 -19.67
N ALA A 196 21.88 5.34 -18.44
CA ALA A 196 21.43 6.15 -17.30
C ALA A 196 21.66 7.66 -17.54
N LYS A 197 22.81 8.02 -18.13
CA LYS A 197 23.14 9.41 -18.46
C LYS A 197 22.33 9.98 -19.62
N ASP A 198 22.04 9.17 -20.62
CA ASP A 198 21.34 9.62 -21.83
C ASP A 198 19.82 9.54 -21.69
N PHE A 199 19.30 8.67 -20.85
CA PHE A 199 17.87 8.41 -20.62
C PHE A 199 17.50 8.62 -19.16
N VAL A 200 16.73 7.71 -18.55
CA VAL A 200 16.27 7.82 -17.16
C VAL A 200 16.89 6.73 -16.31
N LEU A 201 17.46 7.11 -15.17
CA LEU A 201 17.81 6.21 -14.08
C LEU A 201 16.74 6.31 -12.98
N GLN A 202 16.15 5.20 -12.56
CA GLN A 202 15.24 5.10 -11.44
C GLN A 202 16.05 4.66 -10.22
N ASP A 203 16.35 5.58 -9.31
CA ASP A 203 17.21 5.30 -8.15
C ASP A 203 16.46 4.92 -6.88
N HIS A 204 15.13 4.92 -6.93
CA HIS A 204 14.25 4.41 -5.91
C HIS A 204 13.31 3.32 -6.47
N LEU A 205 13.84 2.46 -7.35
CA LEU A 205 13.17 1.24 -7.76
C LEU A 205 13.51 0.12 -6.79
N PHE A 206 12.52 -0.45 -6.17
CA PHE A 206 12.64 -1.56 -5.23
C PHE A 206 12.22 -2.88 -5.88
N GLU A 207 12.83 -3.99 -5.49
CA GLU A 207 12.22 -5.29 -5.78
C GLU A 207 10.80 -5.34 -5.21
N ALA A 208 9.90 -6.07 -5.86
CA ALA A 208 8.48 -6.02 -5.52
C ALA A 208 8.16 -6.67 -4.17
N ALA A 209 9.03 -7.53 -3.67
CA ALA A 209 8.89 -8.15 -2.36
C ALA A 209 10.26 -8.55 -1.81
N SER A 210 10.41 -8.66 -0.51
CA SER A 210 11.64 -9.12 0.15
C SER A 210 11.87 -10.62 -0.06
N ALA A 211 12.28 -11.03 -1.26
CA ALA A 211 12.34 -12.44 -1.63
C ALA A 211 13.43 -12.72 -2.67
N TRP A 212 13.46 -13.91 -3.22
CA TRP A 212 14.42 -14.39 -4.19
C TRP A 212 13.85 -14.35 -5.62
N SER A 213 14.70 -14.58 -6.61
CA SER A 213 14.42 -14.44 -8.05
C SER A 213 13.08 -15.01 -8.53
N LEU A 214 12.70 -16.25 -8.14
CA LEU A 214 11.40 -16.79 -8.57
C LEU A 214 10.24 -15.91 -8.14
N THR A 215 10.27 -15.38 -6.94
CA THR A 215 9.21 -14.51 -6.42
C THR A 215 9.12 -13.24 -7.25
N GLU A 216 10.25 -12.62 -7.54
CA GLU A 216 10.30 -11.39 -8.34
C GLU A 216 9.84 -11.63 -9.78
N HIS A 217 10.22 -12.74 -10.41
CA HIS A 217 9.70 -13.12 -11.72
C HIS A 217 8.19 -13.40 -11.73
N LEU A 218 7.62 -13.85 -10.61
CA LEU A 218 6.16 -13.96 -10.44
C LEU A 218 5.50 -12.57 -10.29
N TYR A 219 6.11 -11.68 -9.49
CA TYR A 219 5.61 -10.29 -9.37
C TYR A 219 5.69 -9.54 -10.69
N MET A 220 6.75 -9.70 -11.46
CA MET A 220 6.92 -9.09 -12.79
C MET A 220 5.76 -9.39 -13.75
N VAL A 221 5.06 -10.51 -13.59
CA VAL A 221 3.96 -10.91 -14.49
C VAL A 221 2.60 -10.94 -13.82
N SER A 222 2.52 -10.88 -12.47
CA SER A 222 1.25 -11.06 -11.79
C SER A 222 1.03 -10.18 -10.55
N ALA A 223 1.96 -9.30 -10.18
CA ALA A 223 1.93 -8.48 -8.98
C ALA A 223 1.63 -9.29 -7.70
N TRP A 224 1.96 -10.57 -7.69
CA TRP A 224 1.72 -11.45 -6.55
C TRP A 224 2.55 -12.72 -6.61
N SER A 225 2.84 -13.27 -5.43
CA SER A 225 3.42 -14.58 -5.24
C SER A 225 2.62 -15.41 -4.25
N ALA A 226 2.39 -16.69 -4.56
CA ALA A 226 1.54 -17.57 -3.76
C ALA A 226 1.92 -19.04 -3.87
N ARG A 227 1.44 -19.82 -2.90
CA ARG A 227 1.41 -21.29 -2.98
C ARG A 227 0.02 -21.78 -3.30
N CYS A 228 -0.11 -22.52 -4.38
CA CYS A 228 -1.31 -23.27 -4.71
C CYS A 228 -1.16 -24.76 -4.31
N PRO A 229 -2.23 -25.46 -3.93
CA PRO A 229 -2.19 -26.89 -3.73
C PRO A 229 -1.77 -27.60 -5.02
N LYS A 230 -0.91 -28.60 -4.93
CA LYS A 230 -0.35 -29.34 -6.09
C LYS A 230 -1.47 -29.84 -7.03
N GLY A 231 -1.40 -29.41 -8.28
CA GLY A 231 -2.36 -29.79 -9.32
C GLY A 231 -3.76 -29.19 -9.15
N ASP A 232 -3.95 -28.26 -8.24
CA ASP A 232 -5.20 -27.53 -8.11
C ASP A 232 -5.15 -26.28 -9.00
N LYS A 233 -6.11 -26.19 -9.92
CA LYS A 233 -6.26 -25.05 -10.85
C LYS A 233 -7.24 -23.98 -10.34
N LYS A 234 -7.51 -23.95 -9.02
CA LYS A 234 -8.44 -23.00 -8.43
C LYS A 234 -7.70 -21.81 -7.80
N PRO A 235 -7.82 -20.62 -8.35
CA PRO A 235 -7.17 -19.41 -7.83
C PRO A 235 -7.45 -19.16 -6.34
N LEU A 236 -8.68 -19.45 -5.89
CA LEU A 236 -9.11 -19.23 -4.50
C LEU A 236 -8.43 -20.13 -3.47
N ASP A 237 -7.81 -21.21 -3.88
CA ASP A 237 -7.10 -22.13 -2.99
C ASP A 237 -5.62 -21.75 -2.80
N CYS A 238 -5.11 -20.82 -3.62
CA CYS A 238 -3.76 -20.26 -3.47
C CYS A 238 -3.66 -19.38 -2.21
N LYS A 239 -2.48 -19.35 -1.61
CA LYS A 239 -2.19 -18.57 -0.41
C LYS A 239 -0.94 -17.77 -0.61
N ASN A 240 -0.97 -16.51 -0.21
CA ASN A 240 0.19 -15.62 -0.21
C ASN A 240 1.43 -16.30 0.36
N SER A 241 2.56 -16.18 -0.33
CA SER A 241 3.84 -16.76 0.06
C SER A 241 4.99 -16.12 -0.69
N LEU A 242 5.99 -15.65 0.00
CA LEU A 242 7.26 -15.17 -0.56
C LEU A 242 8.27 -16.33 -0.83
N ALA A 243 7.93 -17.54 -0.44
CA ALA A 243 8.65 -18.76 -0.82
C ALA A 243 7.69 -19.66 -1.59
N PRO A 244 7.34 -19.32 -2.83
CA PRO A 244 6.43 -20.12 -3.64
C PRO A 244 7.14 -21.40 -4.01
N LYS A 245 7.06 -22.43 -3.14
CA LYS A 245 7.43 -23.76 -3.60
C LYS A 245 6.44 -24.13 -4.67
N ALA A 246 6.84 -23.91 -5.90
CA ALA A 246 6.16 -24.47 -7.03
C ALA A 246 5.90 -25.95 -6.69
N GLY A 247 4.73 -26.47 -6.99
CA GLY A 247 4.37 -27.83 -6.61
C GLY A 247 5.23 -28.92 -7.25
N SER A 248 6.35 -28.55 -7.82
CA SER A 248 7.38 -29.44 -8.31
C SER A 248 8.68 -29.10 -7.59
N ALA A 249 9.21 -30.03 -6.89
CA ALA A 249 10.61 -30.02 -6.52
C ALA A 249 11.49 -30.31 -7.74
N SER A 250 11.19 -29.76 -8.88
CA SER A 250 12.02 -29.89 -10.06
C SER A 250 13.23 -28.96 -10.01
N TRP A 251 13.21 -28.01 -9.12
CA TRP A 251 14.35 -27.15 -8.83
C TRP A 251 15.55 -27.89 -8.26
N ASP A 252 15.32 -28.99 -7.53
CA ASP A 252 16.37 -29.79 -6.89
C ASP A 252 16.88 -30.95 -7.74
N GLY A 253 16.71 -30.92 -9.07
CA GLY A 253 17.17 -31.98 -9.98
C GLY A 253 16.45 -33.31 -9.81
N ALA A 254 15.50 -33.44 -8.91
CA ALA A 254 14.67 -34.61 -8.79
C ALA A 254 13.59 -34.60 -9.87
N ASN A 255 13.62 -35.56 -10.78
CA ASN A 255 12.56 -35.86 -11.74
C ASN A 255 11.22 -36.09 -11.01
N ILE A 256 10.54 -35.02 -10.63
CA ILE A 256 9.21 -35.13 -10.03
C ILE A 256 8.19 -34.97 -11.15
N PRO A 257 7.36 -35.98 -11.44
CA PRO A 257 6.28 -35.85 -12.39
C PRO A 257 5.21 -34.93 -11.83
N GLY A 258 5.03 -33.75 -12.42
CA GLY A 258 3.97 -32.83 -12.12
C GLY A 258 4.44 -31.40 -12.24
N LYS A 259 3.86 -30.65 -13.17
CA LYS A 259 4.06 -29.22 -13.32
C LYS A 259 3.75 -28.50 -12.01
N ALA A 260 4.51 -27.49 -11.68
CA ALA A 260 4.06 -26.41 -10.79
C ALA A 260 2.70 -25.88 -11.30
N THR A 261 1.92 -25.32 -10.43
CA THR A 261 0.63 -24.78 -10.83
C THR A 261 0.46 -23.44 -10.18
N TYR A 262 0.61 -22.39 -10.96
CA TYR A 262 0.28 -21.03 -10.57
C TYR A 262 -1.15 -20.77 -11.05
N ALA A 263 -2.10 -20.87 -10.13
CA ALA A 263 -3.51 -20.86 -10.47
C ALA A 263 -4.18 -19.49 -10.32
N TRP A 264 -3.43 -18.47 -9.89
CA TRP A 264 -3.95 -17.10 -9.81
C TRP A 264 -3.80 -16.35 -11.13
N THR A 265 -4.35 -15.15 -11.23
CA THR A 265 -4.37 -14.35 -12.45
C THR A 265 -3.02 -13.69 -12.69
N ASP A 266 -2.47 -13.83 -13.89
CA ASP A 266 -1.37 -13.02 -14.39
C ASP A 266 -1.83 -12.00 -15.43
N ILE A 267 -0.97 -11.07 -15.81
CA ILE A 267 -1.33 -9.97 -16.73
C ILE A 267 -1.66 -10.48 -18.15
N THR A 268 -1.17 -11.66 -18.55
CA THR A 268 -1.44 -12.20 -19.88
C THR A 268 -2.92 -12.51 -20.08
N TYR A 269 -3.62 -12.84 -18.99
CA TYR A 269 -5.07 -13.02 -18.98
C TYR A 269 -5.83 -11.74 -19.33
N LEU A 270 -5.40 -10.60 -18.77
CA LEU A 270 -6.01 -9.30 -19.10
C LEU A 270 -5.67 -8.88 -20.53
N MET A 271 -4.43 -9.11 -20.96
CA MET A 271 -3.98 -8.82 -22.32
C MET A 271 -4.70 -9.65 -23.37
N ASP A 272 -4.94 -10.94 -23.13
CA ASP A 272 -5.72 -11.79 -24.05
C ASP A 272 -7.12 -11.23 -24.27
N LYS A 273 -7.79 -10.86 -23.19
CA LYS A 273 -9.13 -10.26 -23.26
C LYS A 273 -9.16 -8.92 -24.00
N ALA A 274 -8.12 -8.13 -23.87
CA ALA A 274 -7.98 -6.84 -24.55
C ALA A 274 -7.38 -6.98 -25.97
N HIS A 275 -7.05 -8.20 -26.39
CA HIS A 275 -6.38 -8.49 -27.67
C HIS A 275 -5.02 -7.81 -27.80
N VAL A 276 -4.30 -7.63 -26.70
CA VAL A 276 -2.94 -7.11 -26.63
C VAL A 276 -1.97 -8.25 -26.88
N SER A 277 -1.10 -8.08 -27.85
CA SER A 277 -0.13 -9.11 -28.21
C SER A 277 1.05 -9.12 -27.25
N TRP A 278 1.50 -10.30 -26.85
CA TRP A 278 2.64 -10.44 -25.98
C TRP A 278 3.56 -11.61 -26.36
N ARG A 279 4.81 -11.54 -25.93
CA ARG A 279 5.80 -12.61 -26.00
C ARG A 279 6.68 -12.61 -24.74
N TYR A 280 7.05 -13.81 -24.33
CA TYR A 280 8.04 -14.04 -23.29
C TYR A 280 9.25 -14.75 -23.93
N TYR A 281 10.38 -14.07 -24.02
CA TYR A 281 11.56 -14.56 -24.72
C TYR A 281 12.58 -15.12 -23.73
N VAL A 282 12.82 -16.42 -23.81
CA VAL A 282 13.72 -17.14 -22.93
C VAL A 282 15.04 -17.42 -23.66
N THR A 283 16.13 -16.97 -23.06
CA THR A 283 17.48 -17.30 -23.58
C THR A 283 17.84 -18.71 -23.19
N LYS A 284 18.05 -19.58 -24.18
CA LYS A 284 18.37 -20.98 -23.95
C LYS A 284 19.74 -21.13 -23.29
N GLY A 285 19.85 -21.97 -22.26
CA GLY A 285 21.09 -22.26 -21.55
C GLY A 285 20.86 -22.95 -20.24
N ASP A 286 21.49 -22.45 -19.23
CA ASP A 286 21.32 -22.86 -17.84
C ASP A 286 20.68 -21.73 -17.02
N GLU A 287 20.00 -22.05 -15.93
CA GLU A 287 19.56 -21.14 -14.87
C GLU A 287 20.06 -21.68 -13.52
N PRO A 288 20.21 -20.88 -12.47
CA PRO A 288 20.56 -21.41 -11.15
C PRO A 288 19.42 -22.25 -10.59
N ASP A 289 19.76 -23.27 -9.78
CA ASP A 289 18.78 -24.15 -9.11
C ASP A 289 18.91 -23.99 -7.59
N CYS A 290 18.42 -22.90 -7.07
CA CYS A 290 18.31 -22.69 -5.63
C CYS A 290 16.87 -22.45 -5.23
N GLU A 291 16.42 -23.12 -4.17
CA GLU A 291 15.04 -22.99 -3.71
C GLU A 291 14.83 -21.78 -2.81
N ASP A 292 15.88 -21.22 -2.21
CA ASP A 292 15.80 -20.17 -1.21
C ASP A 292 17.08 -19.32 -1.07
N ASP A 293 17.99 -19.40 -2.05
CA ASP A 293 19.25 -18.65 -2.08
C ASP A 293 20.04 -18.58 -0.75
N GLU A 294 19.85 -19.61 0.10
CA GLU A 294 20.68 -19.77 1.29
C GLU A 294 22.14 -20.20 0.94
N GLU A 295 22.42 -20.50 -0.34
CA GLU A 295 23.72 -20.92 -0.84
C GLU A 295 24.29 -19.91 -1.81
N LEU A 296 25.55 -19.53 -1.67
CA LEU A 296 26.27 -18.61 -2.57
C LEU A 296 26.49 -19.16 -3.99
N THR A 297 26.24 -20.43 -4.22
CA THR A 297 26.38 -21.09 -5.51
C THR A 297 25.30 -22.16 -5.66
N CYS A 298 24.56 -22.07 -6.74
CA CYS A 298 23.50 -23.00 -7.10
C CYS A 298 23.98 -23.97 -8.17
N GLU A 299 23.53 -25.23 -8.13
CA GLU A 299 23.76 -26.17 -9.21
C GLU A 299 22.88 -25.79 -10.42
N PRO A 300 23.48 -25.55 -11.59
CA PRO A 300 22.71 -25.08 -12.73
C PRO A 300 21.80 -26.15 -13.34
N VAL A 301 20.56 -25.75 -13.66
CA VAL A 301 19.60 -26.55 -14.42
C VAL A 301 19.40 -26.02 -15.83
N LYS A 302 18.85 -26.85 -16.74
CA LYS A 302 18.66 -26.45 -18.14
C LYS A 302 17.40 -25.62 -18.32
N GLN A 303 17.56 -24.47 -18.92
CA GLN A 303 16.51 -23.52 -19.29
C GLN A 303 16.22 -23.52 -20.80
N SER A 304 14.95 -23.41 -21.16
CA SER A 304 14.47 -23.11 -22.52
C SER A 304 13.03 -22.59 -22.48
N ALA A 305 12.55 -22.06 -23.58
CA ALA A 305 11.16 -21.60 -23.72
C ALA A 305 10.09 -22.68 -23.40
N GLN A 306 10.42 -23.96 -23.46
CA GLN A 306 9.51 -25.06 -23.16
C GLN A 306 9.83 -25.73 -21.82
N THR A 307 10.70 -25.15 -21.03
CA THR A 307 11.05 -25.65 -19.71
C THR A 307 10.66 -24.59 -18.69
N PRO A 308 9.63 -24.83 -17.87
CA PRO A 308 9.36 -23.93 -16.77
C PRO A 308 10.55 -23.87 -15.83
N GLY A 309 10.84 -22.71 -15.30
CA GLY A 309 11.99 -22.47 -14.45
C GLY A 309 11.77 -21.23 -13.56
N ILE A 310 12.79 -20.90 -12.77
CA ILE A 310 12.71 -19.71 -11.90
C ILE A 310 12.58 -18.44 -12.73
N TRP A 311 13.24 -18.39 -13.90
CA TRP A 311 13.17 -17.27 -14.83
C TRP A 311 12.10 -17.42 -15.93
N ASN A 312 11.39 -18.55 -16.00
CA ASN A 312 10.32 -18.82 -16.95
C ASN A 312 9.07 -19.38 -16.27
N PRO A 313 8.41 -18.58 -15.38
CA PRO A 313 7.28 -19.08 -14.59
C PRO A 313 5.97 -19.18 -15.40
N LEU A 314 5.82 -18.47 -16.53
CA LEU A 314 4.56 -18.40 -17.30
C LEU A 314 4.09 -19.75 -17.84
N GLU A 315 5.01 -20.70 -18.10
CA GLU A 315 4.65 -22.06 -18.52
C GLU A 315 3.78 -22.82 -17.50
N ASP A 316 3.86 -22.43 -16.23
CA ASP A 316 3.17 -23.06 -15.12
C ASP A 316 1.87 -22.32 -14.70
N PHE A 317 1.57 -21.15 -15.31
CA PHE A 317 0.31 -20.44 -15.08
C PHE A 317 -0.86 -21.14 -15.77
N THR A 318 -1.93 -21.34 -15.03
CA THR A 318 -3.12 -22.06 -15.53
C THR A 318 -3.91 -21.26 -16.55
N ASP A 319 -3.94 -19.95 -16.49
CA ASP A 319 -4.61 -19.08 -17.46
C ASP A 319 -3.86 -19.06 -18.79
N VAL A 320 -2.54 -19.02 -18.81
CA VAL A 320 -1.74 -19.16 -20.04
C VAL A 320 -2.04 -20.48 -20.76
N GLU A 321 -2.18 -21.60 -20.01
CA GLU A 321 -2.58 -22.89 -20.57
C GLU A 321 -4.03 -22.90 -21.05
N GLU A 322 -4.96 -22.40 -20.25
CA GLU A 322 -6.40 -22.39 -20.50
C GLU A 322 -6.78 -21.51 -21.69
N ASP A 323 -6.10 -20.37 -21.85
CA ASP A 323 -6.29 -19.44 -22.97
C ASP A 323 -5.50 -19.86 -24.23
N GLY A 324 -4.71 -20.96 -24.14
CA GLY A 324 -3.96 -21.53 -25.24
C GLY A 324 -2.82 -20.63 -25.71
N GLN A 325 -2.18 -19.90 -24.81
CA GLN A 325 -1.17 -18.90 -25.14
C GLN A 325 0.28 -19.35 -24.92
N GLN A 326 0.54 -20.57 -24.54
CA GLN A 326 1.89 -21.12 -24.34
C GLN A 326 2.83 -20.90 -25.53
N GLN A 327 2.30 -20.83 -26.80
CA GLN A 327 3.11 -20.51 -27.97
C GLN A 327 3.70 -19.08 -27.94
N ASN A 328 3.27 -18.22 -27.04
CA ASN A 328 3.84 -16.89 -26.85
C ASN A 328 5.15 -16.93 -26.06
N ILE A 329 5.45 -18.02 -25.38
CA ILE A 329 6.73 -18.27 -24.73
C ILE A 329 7.68 -18.83 -25.78
N GLN A 330 8.69 -18.05 -26.14
CA GLN A 330 9.55 -18.31 -27.30
C GLN A 330 11.05 -18.21 -26.95
N GLY A 331 11.89 -18.87 -27.72
CA GLY A 331 13.32 -18.66 -27.61
C GLY A 331 13.76 -17.29 -28.15
N LEU A 332 14.84 -16.74 -27.64
CA LEU A 332 15.35 -15.41 -27.96
C LEU A 332 15.55 -15.14 -29.47
N ASN A 333 15.82 -16.16 -30.28
CA ASN A 333 15.94 -15.98 -31.73
C ASN A 333 14.69 -15.35 -32.35
N SER A 334 13.51 -15.67 -31.84
CA SER A 334 12.25 -15.10 -32.33
C SER A 334 12.12 -13.60 -32.06
N PHE A 335 12.75 -13.10 -30.98
CA PHE A 335 12.87 -11.65 -30.72
C PHE A 335 13.67 -10.96 -31.83
N TYR A 336 14.84 -11.51 -32.17
CA TYR A 336 15.66 -10.93 -33.24
C TYR A 336 14.96 -10.95 -34.60
N GLU A 337 14.23 -12.05 -34.90
CA GLU A 337 13.44 -12.15 -36.13
C GLU A 337 12.31 -11.09 -36.15
N ALA A 338 11.60 -10.90 -35.05
CA ALA A 338 10.53 -9.90 -34.93
C ALA A 338 11.07 -8.47 -35.08
N ALA A 339 12.18 -8.14 -34.40
CA ALA A 339 12.78 -6.81 -34.47
C ALA A 339 13.37 -6.47 -35.87
N HIS A 340 13.82 -7.48 -36.63
CA HIS A 340 14.43 -7.27 -37.93
C HIS A 340 13.48 -7.32 -39.15
N GLN A 341 12.17 -7.31 -38.94
CA GLN A 341 11.22 -7.20 -40.08
C GLN A 341 11.41 -5.87 -40.78
N SER A 342 11.55 -5.90 -42.08
CA SER A 342 12.26 -4.86 -42.86
C SER A 342 11.46 -3.57 -43.14
N GLU A 343 10.18 -3.51 -42.94
CA GLU A 343 9.32 -2.35 -43.25
C GLU A 343 8.45 -1.86 -42.07
N GLU A 344 8.09 -2.74 -41.17
CA GLU A 344 7.28 -2.44 -39.99
C GLU A 344 7.87 -3.12 -38.76
N CYS A 345 7.56 -2.63 -37.57
CA CYS A 345 7.93 -3.28 -36.33
C CYS A 345 7.16 -4.60 -36.17
N GLY A 346 7.89 -5.70 -36.00
CA GLY A 346 7.29 -7.01 -35.77
C GLY A 346 7.23 -7.44 -34.30
N LEU A 347 7.65 -6.58 -33.37
CA LEU A 347 7.53 -6.85 -31.93
C LEU A 347 6.06 -6.85 -31.51
N PRO A 348 5.66 -7.67 -30.53
CA PRO A 348 4.34 -7.56 -29.93
C PRO A 348 4.22 -6.26 -29.09
N ASN A 349 3.03 -5.99 -28.57
CA ASN A 349 2.81 -4.85 -27.69
C ASN A 349 3.66 -4.97 -26.41
N VAL A 350 3.75 -6.18 -25.84
CA VAL A 350 4.53 -6.42 -24.62
C VAL A 350 5.49 -7.57 -24.84
N SER A 351 6.75 -7.37 -24.48
CA SER A 351 7.82 -8.36 -24.55
C SER A 351 8.55 -8.44 -23.22
N TRP A 352 8.70 -9.62 -22.67
CA TRP A 352 9.66 -9.89 -21.59
C TRP A 352 10.85 -10.65 -22.19
N ILE A 353 12.04 -10.34 -21.71
CA ILE A 353 13.28 -10.99 -22.13
C ILE A 353 14.04 -11.39 -20.88
N VAL A 354 14.28 -12.68 -20.70
CA VAL A 354 15.07 -13.22 -19.60
C VAL A 354 16.35 -13.87 -20.13
N PRO A 355 17.48 -13.69 -19.42
CA PRO A 355 18.77 -14.25 -19.80
C PRO A 355 18.84 -15.76 -19.54
N ASN A 356 20.00 -16.35 -19.80
CA ASN A 356 20.46 -17.57 -19.17
C ASN A 356 21.58 -17.23 -18.18
N LEU A 357 22.03 -18.19 -17.38
CA LEU A 357 23.05 -18.00 -16.36
C LEU A 357 24.33 -17.32 -16.91
N GLU A 358 24.76 -17.64 -18.13
CA GLU A 358 25.96 -17.05 -18.71
C GLU A 358 25.86 -15.55 -18.97
N TYR A 359 24.63 -15.03 -19.23
CA TYR A 359 24.37 -13.65 -19.62
C TYR A 359 23.55 -12.86 -18.60
N SER A 360 23.25 -13.48 -17.46
CA SER A 360 22.35 -12.91 -16.45
C SER A 360 22.99 -11.91 -15.50
N GLU A 361 24.32 -11.97 -15.35
CA GLU A 361 25.07 -11.28 -14.28
C GLU A 361 24.88 -11.89 -12.87
N HIS A 362 23.98 -12.90 -12.73
CA HIS A 362 23.86 -13.66 -11.49
C HIS A 362 25.22 -14.17 -11.04
N PRO A 363 25.68 -13.85 -9.84
CA PRO A 363 26.96 -14.34 -9.34
C PRO A 363 27.11 -15.88 -9.46
N PRO A 364 28.25 -16.41 -9.96
CA PRO A 364 29.48 -15.73 -10.36
C PRO A 364 29.60 -15.45 -11.88
N SER A 365 28.50 -15.23 -12.60
CA SER A 365 28.54 -14.90 -14.02
C SER A 365 29.17 -13.54 -14.28
N LEU A 366 29.82 -13.38 -15.45
CA LEU A 366 30.57 -12.18 -15.76
C LEU A 366 29.67 -11.00 -16.12
N ILE A 367 29.87 -9.86 -15.47
CA ILE A 367 29.16 -8.60 -15.74
C ILE A 367 29.33 -8.19 -17.19
N SER A 368 30.56 -8.29 -17.74
CA SER A 368 30.83 -7.92 -19.13
C SER A 368 30.03 -8.70 -20.15
N LYS A 369 29.67 -9.98 -19.84
CA LYS A 369 28.81 -10.78 -20.71
C LYS A 369 27.36 -10.34 -20.66
N GLY A 370 26.84 -10.05 -19.46
CA GLY A 370 25.48 -9.54 -19.31
C GLY A 370 25.34 -8.17 -19.96
N GLN A 371 26.26 -7.25 -19.69
CA GLN A 371 26.27 -5.94 -20.35
C GLN A 371 26.31 -6.04 -21.87
N ALA A 372 27.13 -6.94 -22.44
CA ALA A 372 27.20 -7.16 -23.88
C ALA A 372 25.89 -7.72 -24.44
N TYR A 373 25.27 -8.65 -23.74
CA TYR A 373 23.98 -9.22 -24.08
C TYR A 373 22.88 -8.15 -24.07
N VAL A 374 22.71 -7.40 -23.00
CA VAL A 374 21.72 -6.32 -22.88
C VAL A 374 21.96 -5.25 -23.94
N THR A 375 23.20 -4.82 -24.13
CA THR A 375 23.53 -3.84 -25.18
C THR A 375 23.16 -4.34 -26.58
N THR A 376 23.30 -5.64 -26.83
CA THR A 376 22.92 -6.23 -28.11
C THR A 376 21.41 -6.20 -28.31
N LEU A 377 20.61 -6.49 -27.26
CA LEU A 377 19.15 -6.41 -27.29
C LEU A 377 18.68 -4.99 -27.58
N ILE A 378 19.18 -4.02 -26.81
CA ILE A 378 18.85 -2.59 -26.97
C ILE A 378 19.24 -2.09 -28.37
N ASN A 379 20.47 -2.38 -28.83
CA ASN A 379 20.91 -2.03 -30.17
C ASN A 379 20.03 -2.63 -31.29
N THR A 380 19.49 -3.83 -31.06
CA THR A 380 18.61 -4.50 -32.03
C THR A 380 17.32 -3.69 -32.20
N ILE A 381 16.71 -3.24 -31.09
CA ILE A 381 15.53 -2.39 -31.13
C ILE A 381 15.87 -1.03 -31.74
N MET A 382 16.94 -0.38 -31.29
CA MET A 382 17.33 0.96 -31.74
C MET A 382 17.65 1.02 -33.23
N LYS A 383 18.13 -0.08 -33.82
CA LYS A 383 18.43 -0.18 -35.25
C LYS A 383 17.24 -0.60 -36.10
N SER A 384 16.13 -0.94 -35.49
CA SER A 384 14.94 -1.46 -36.16
C SER A 384 13.88 -0.37 -36.33
N PRO A 385 12.84 -0.61 -37.15
CA PRO A 385 11.67 0.26 -37.25
C PRO A 385 10.91 0.42 -35.91
N CYS A 386 11.14 -0.48 -34.94
CA CYS A 386 10.46 -0.48 -33.65
C CYS A 386 10.87 0.71 -32.77
N TRP A 387 12.08 1.24 -32.92
CA TRP A 387 12.60 2.27 -32.02
C TRP A 387 11.65 3.45 -31.80
N GLY A 388 11.02 3.94 -32.88
CA GLY A 388 10.18 5.15 -32.85
C GLY A 388 8.97 5.09 -31.91
N SER A 389 8.60 3.89 -31.42
CA SER A 389 7.41 3.66 -30.56
C SER A 389 7.65 2.63 -29.47
N THR A 390 8.91 2.40 -29.06
CA THR A 390 9.26 1.42 -28.04
C THR A 390 9.70 2.09 -26.74
N ALA A 391 9.24 1.57 -25.62
CA ALA A 391 9.82 1.78 -24.31
C ALA A 391 10.53 0.49 -23.87
N ILE A 392 11.79 0.60 -23.47
CA ILE A 392 12.57 -0.49 -22.89
C ILE A 392 12.73 -0.20 -21.41
N PHE A 393 12.34 -1.15 -20.58
CA PHE A 393 12.58 -1.17 -19.15
C PHE A 393 13.66 -2.21 -18.87
N LEU A 394 14.82 -1.76 -18.43
CA LEU A 394 15.91 -2.60 -18.00
C LEU A 394 15.97 -2.58 -16.47
N SER A 395 15.87 -3.73 -15.85
CA SER A 395 15.95 -3.88 -14.39
C SER A 395 16.64 -5.20 -14.01
N TRP A 396 16.95 -5.32 -12.73
CA TRP A 396 17.43 -6.53 -12.09
C TRP A 396 16.34 -7.04 -11.14
N ASP A 397 16.26 -8.32 -10.94
CA ASP A 397 15.20 -8.96 -10.17
C ASP A 397 15.34 -8.70 -8.66
N ASP A 398 16.50 -8.99 -8.11
CA ASP A 398 16.82 -8.82 -6.70
C ASP A 398 18.26 -8.29 -6.48
N PRO A 399 18.63 -7.88 -5.26
CA PRO A 399 19.93 -7.25 -4.97
C PRO A 399 21.11 -8.22 -4.94
N GLY A 400 20.92 -9.55 -4.96
CA GLY A 400 22.01 -10.53 -4.89
C GLY A 400 22.81 -10.51 -3.59
N GLY A 401 22.25 -9.99 -2.51
CA GLY A 401 22.95 -9.83 -1.24
C GLY A 401 24.03 -8.73 -1.25
N PHE A 402 24.11 -7.91 -2.32
CA PHE A 402 24.97 -6.73 -2.38
C PHE A 402 24.37 -5.59 -1.58
N TYR A 403 25.24 -4.78 -1.00
CA TYR A 403 24.88 -3.66 -0.16
C TYR A 403 23.98 -2.65 -0.85
N ASP A 404 22.94 -2.24 -0.16
CA ASP A 404 22.15 -1.04 -0.44
C ASP A 404 21.90 -0.29 0.87
N HIS A 405 21.92 1.05 0.83
CA HIS A 405 21.83 1.84 2.03
C HIS A 405 20.42 2.30 2.38
N VAL A 406 19.44 2.11 1.49
CA VAL A 406 18.08 2.61 1.67
C VAL A 406 17.17 1.53 2.25
N ASP A 407 16.57 1.84 3.40
CA ASP A 407 15.57 0.99 4.03
C ASP A 407 14.31 0.92 3.16
N PRO A 408 13.88 -0.29 2.73
CA PRO A 408 12.74 -0.44 1.84
C PRO A 408 11.41 -0.14 2.54
N PRO A 409 10.43 0.45 1.83
CA PRO A 409 9.16 0.82 2.43
C PRO A 409 8.24 -0.38 2.71
N ASP A 410 7.63 -0.36 3.89
CA ASP A 410 6.56 -1.28 4.27
C ASP A 410 5.23 -0.83 3.66
N ILE A 411 4.82 -1.43 2.54
CA ILE A 411 3.58 -1.05 1.85
C ILE A 411 2.40 -1.98 2.15
N ASP A 412 2.68 -3.22 2.42
CA ASP A 412 1.70 -4.27 2.74
C ASP A 412 2.34 -5.40 3.58
N VAL A 413 1.68 -6.54 3.69
CA VAL A 413 2.19 -7.71 4.44
C VAL A 413 3.44 -8.34 3.84
N ASN A 414 3.77 -8.07 2.59
CA ASN A 414 4.97 -8.59 1.90
C ASN A 414 6.10 -7.54 1.88
N GLY A 415 5.77 -6.26 2.02
CA GLY A 415 6.72 -5.16 1.89
C GLY A 415 7.27 -5.00 0.47
N TYR A 416 8.21 -4.10 0.29
CA TYR A 416 9.16 -4.13 -0.81
C TYR A 416 10.47 -4.76 -0.34
N GLY A 417 11.30 -5.23 -1.27
CA GLY A 417 12.67 -5.60 -0.98
C GLY A 417 13.63 -4.44 -1.21
N LEU A 418 14.94 -4.73 -1.32
CA LEU A 418 15.96 -3.71 -1.49
C LEU A 418 15.88 -3.05 -2.86
N ARG A 419 16.60 -1.93 -3.03
CA ARG A 419 16.65 -1.26 -4.33
C ARG A 419 17.46 -2.06 -5.34
N VAL A 420 16.91 -2.11 -6.54
CA VAL A 420 17.56 -2.65 -7.74
C VAL A 420 17.67 -1.55 -8.80
N PRO A 421 18.62 -1.60 -9.73
CA PRO A 421 18.70 -0.59 -10.77
C PRO A 421 17.51 -0.65 -11.73
N GLY A 422 16.96 0.52 -12.07
CA GLY A 422 15.96 0.66 -13.13
C GLY A 422 16.41 1.67 -14.18
N ILE A 423 16.33 1.33 -15.47
CA ILE A 423 16.67 2.24 -16.58
C ILE A 423 15.54 2.25 -17.60
N VAL A 424 14.97 3.43 -17.86
CA VAL A 424 13.95 3.62 -18.89
C VAL A 424 14.57 4.17 -20.15
N ILE A 425 14.52 3.42 -21.25
CA ILE A 425 15.14 3.74 -22.54
C ILE A 425 14.06 3.83 -23.61
N SER A 426 13.81 5.03 -24.13
CA SER A 426 12.77 5.28 -25.12
C SER A 426 13.10 6.54 -25.94
N PRO A 427 12.60 6.66 -27.19
CA PRO A 427 12.68 7.93 -27.92
C PRO A 427 11.94 9.07 -27.20
N TYR A 428 11.04 8.76 -26.28
CA TYR A 428 10.27 9.73 -25.49
C TYR A 428 10.75 9.85 -24.04
N ALA A 429 11.70 9.03 -23.59
CA ALA A 429 12.24 9.14 -22.23
C ALA A 429 12.94 10.49 -22.04
N LYS A 430 12.83 11.08 -20.86
CA LYS A 430 13.56 12.29 -20.45
C LYS A 430 15.07 12.05 -20.59
N SER A 431 15.83 13.11 -20.79
CA SER A 431 17.27 13.00 -20.99
C SER A 431 18.03 13.29 -19.71
N GLY A 432 18.85 12.34 -19.26
CA GLY A 432 19.70 12.50 -18.08
C GLY A 432 18.89 12.81 -16.82
N TYR A 433 17.74 12.22 -16.72
CA TYR A 433 16.84 12.38 -15.57
C TYR A 433 17.07 11.24 -14.58
N VAL A 434 17.30 11.58 -13.33
CA VAL A 434 17.25 10.62 -12.22
C VAL A 434 15.88 10.73 -11.60
N ASP A 435 15.13 9.64 -11.61
CA ASP A 435 13.81 9.55 -11.02
C ASP A 435 13.90 9.06 -9.59
N HIS A 436 13.51 9.91 -8.67
CA HIS A 436 13.48 9.63 -7.23
C HIS A 436 12.08 9.20 -6.73
N GLN A 437 11.17 8.86 -7.64
CA GLN A 437 9.87 8.30 -7.23
C GLN A 437 10.08 6.93 -6.60
N GLN A 438 9.35 6.64 -5.53
CA GLN A 438 9.25 5.29 -5.01
C GLN A 438 8.58 4.40 -6.06
N LEU A 439 9.32 3.49 -6.65
CA LEU A 439 8.87 2.55 -7.67
C LEU A 439 9.14 1.11 -7.21
N SER A 440 8.47 0.16 -7.83
CA SER A 440 8.79 -1.27 -7.77
C SER A 440 8.48 -1.91 -9.11
N HIS A 441 8.77 -3.20 -9.27
CA HIS A 441 8.38 -3.94 -10.48
C HIS A 441 6.87 -3.89 -10.77
N ASP A 442 6.02 -3.64 -9.74
CA ASP A 442 4.59 -3.41 -9.91
C ASP A 442 4.28 -2.18 -10.80
N ALA A 443 5.16 -1.18 -10.81
CA ALA A 443 5.00 0.01 -11.64
C ALA A 443 5.15 -0.29 -13.15
N TYR A 444 5.89 -1.33 -13.51
CA TYR A 444 5.98 -1.78 -14.91
C TYR A 444 4.68 -2.42 -15.38
N LEU A 445 4.04 -3.21 -14.50
CA LEU A 445 2.70 -3.75 -14.77
C LEU A 445 1.69 -2.62 -14.91
N LYS A 446 1.69 -1.67 -13.97
CA LYS A 446 0.83 -0.48 -14.03
C LYS A 446 0.99 0.28 -15.35
N PHE A 447 2.22 0.48 -15.83
CA PHE A 447 2.47 1.14 -17.11
C PHE A 447 1.87 0.37 -18.29
N ILE A 448 2.02 -0.96 -18.33
CA ILE A 448 1.44 -1.83 -19.35
C ILE A 448 -0.08 -1.75 -19.32
N GLU A 449 -0.67 -1.79 -18.14
CA GLU A 449 -2.11 -1.72 -17.93
C GLU A 449 -2.69 -0.38 -18.36
N ASP A 450 -2.00 0.71 -18.04
CA ASP A 450 -2.43 2.07 -18.40
C ASP A 450 -2.31 2.34 -19.90
N ASP A 451 -1.29 1.80 -20.56
CA ASP A 451 -1.08 2.01 -22.00
C ASP A 451 -1.99 1.11 -22.86
N PHE A 452 -2.13 -0.18 -22.51
CA PHE A 452 -2.70 -1.16 -23.44
C PHE A 452 -4.07 -1.71 -23.05
N ILE A 453 -4.48 -1.64 -21.79
CA ILE A 453 -5.71 -2.30 -21.31
C ILE A 453 -6.65 -1.40 -20.51
N ASP A 454 -6.71 -0.11 -20.89
CA ASP A 454 -7.62 0.88 -20.31
C ASP A 454 -7.51 0.98 -18.78
N SER A 455 -6.31 0.91 -18.23
CA SER A 455 -6.00 0.91 -16.79
C SER A 455 -6.74 -0.20 -16.00
N SER A 456 -7.01 -1.32 -16.63
CA SER A 456 -7.54 -2.50 -15.93
C SER A 456 -6.43 -3.13 -15.11
N ARG A 457 -6.65 -3.35 -13.82
CA ARG A 457 -5.67 -3.86 -12.86
C ARG A 457 -5.80 -5.36 -12.65
N LEU A 458 -4.73 -5.99 -12.19
CA LEU A 458 -4.73 -7.36 -11.66
C LEU A 458 -5.51 -7.40 -10.33
N ASN A 459 -6.82 -7.23 -10.44
CA ASN A 459 -7.74 -7.10 -9.32
C ASN A 459 -8.79 -8.22 -9.35
N PRO A 460 -8.78 -9.18 -8.40
CA PRO A 460 -9.70 -10.32 -8.41
C PRO A 460 -11.18 -9.94 -8.33
N LYS A 461 -11.51 -8.69 -8.04
CA LYS A 461 -12.90 -8.20 -8.07
C LYS A 461 -13.36 -7.77 -9.46
N THR A 462 -12.43 -7.42 -10.35
CA THR A 462 -12.72 -6.81 -11.65
C THR A 462 -12.14 -7.58 -12.84
N ASP A 463 -11.04 -8.32 -12.67
CA ASP A 463 -10.40 -9.10 -13.74
C ASP A 463 -11.22 -10.31 -14.21
N GLY A 464 -12.21 -10.73 -13.43
CA GLY A 464 -13.10 -11.86 -13.78
C GLY A 464 -12.53 -13.23 -13.41
N ARG A 465 -11.35 -13.29 -12.78
CA ARG A 465 -10.72 -14.51 -12.27
C ARG A 465 -10.31 -14.28 -10.80
N PRO A 466 -11.24 -14.42 -9.84
CA PRO A 466 -10.98 -14.10 -8.46
C PRO A 466 -9.95 -15.07 -7.83
N ASP A 467 -8.99 -14.52 -7.14
CA ASP A 467 -8.00 -15.22 -6.34
C ASP A 467 -8.00 -14.70 -4.88
N LYS A 468 -6.95 -14.94 -4.11
CA LYS A 468 -6.83 -14.47 -2.72
C LYS A 468 -5.67 -13.49 -2.53
N ARG A 469 -5.24 -12.82 -3.59
CA ARG A 469 -4.25 -11.75 -3.38
C ARG A 469 -4.78 -10.72 -2.41
N ILE A 470 -3.89 -10.17 -1.61
CA ILE A 470 -4.23 -9.31 -0.48
C ILE A 470 -4.58 -7.92 -0.95
N ASP A 471 -3.84 -7.43 -1.93
CA ASP A 471 -3.87 -6.06 -2.40
C ASP A 471 -3.86 -6.01 -3.95
N VAL A 472 -4.10 -4.83 -4.49
CA VAL A 472 -3.86 -4.46 -5.88
C VAL A 472 -2.59 -3.62 -5.87
N ARG A 473 -1.45 -4.26 -6.14
CA ARG A 473 -0.11 -3.69 -5.95
C ARG A 473 0.14 -2.49 -6.87
N GLU A 474 -0.45 -2.50 -8.05
CA GLU A 474 -0.39 -1.41 -9.03
C GLU A 474 -1.12 -0.14 -8.54
N GLU A 475 -1.93 -0.25 -7.48
CA GLU A 475 -2.61 0.85 -6.80
C GLU A 475 -2.06 1.10 -5.38
N ALA A 476 -0.90 0.54 -5.05
CA ALA A 476 -0.32 0.67 -3.72
C ALA A 476 -0.08 2.15 -3.37
N PRO A 477 -0.42 2.59 -2.14
CA PRO A 477 -0.12 3.94 -1.71
C PRO A 477 1.38 4.23 -1.77
N GLY A 478 1.77 5.28 -2.46
CA GLY A 478 3.18 5.66 -2.61
C GLY A 478 3.85 5.14 -3.88
N LEU A 479 3.28 4.14 -4.56
CA LEU A 479 3.81 3.70 -5.85
C LEU A 479 3.77 4.86 -6.86
N GLY A 480 4.93 5.17 -7.42
CA GLY A 480 5.08 6.19 -8.44
C GLY A 480 4.45 5.82 -9.78
N ASP A 481 4.66 6.66 -10.76
CA ASP A 481 4.13 6.47 -12.10
C ASP A 481 5.26 6.62 -13.14
N ILE A 482 5.61 5.52 -13.79
CA ILE A 482 6.68 5.50 -14.81
C ILE A 482 6.36 6.42 -16.01
N ALA A 483 5.09 6.76 -16.25
CA ALA A 483 4.75 7.74 -17.27
C ALA A 483 5.40 9.11 -17.01
N ASN A 484 5.78 9.41 -15.75
CA ASN A 484 6.54 10.59 -15.39
C ASN A 484 8.01 10.57 -15.89
N ASP A 485 8.53 9.44 -16.32
CA ASP A 485 9.87 9.32 -16.91
C ASP A 485 9.91 9.80 -18.37
N PHE A 486 8.75 10.04 -18.95
CA PHE A 486 8.60 10.41 -20.34
C PHE A 486 8.27 11.90 -20.53
N ASP A 487 8.68 12.43 -21.67
CA ASP A 487 8.19 13.67 -22.27
C ASP A 487 7.58 13.32 -23.64
N PHE A 488 6.29 13.00 -23.63
CA PHE A 488 5.60 12.60 -24.85
C PHE A 488 5.43 13.76 -25.86
N ASP A 489 5.68 14.99 -25.48
CA ASP A 489 5.60 16.16 -26.37
C ASP A 489 6.92 16.44 -27.07
N GLN A 490 8.02 15.78 -26.65
CA GLN A 490 9.32 15.94 -27.31
C GLN A 490 9.35 15.31 -28.72
N THR A 491 10.27 15.80 -29.55
CA THR A 491 10.62 15.11 -30.79
C THR A 491 11.29 13.78 -30.43
N PRO A 492 10.87 12.65 -31.04
CA PRO A 492 11.46 11.36 -30.74
C PRO A 492 12.98 11.39 -30.90
N ARG A 493 13.69 10.92 -29.90
CA ARG A 493 15.15 10.93 -29.86
C ARG A 493 15.75 9.93 -30.83
N ALA A 494 16.89 10.28 -31.41
CA ALA A 494 17.67 9.37 -32.24
C ALA A 494 18.21 8.18 -31.42
N PRO A 495 18.39 7.00 -32.03
CA PRO A 495 18.95 5.85 -31.34
C PRO A 495 20.39 6.11 -30.85
N VAL A 496 20.68 5.61 -29.64
CA VAL A 496 22.00 5.60 -29.01
C VAL A 496 22.58 4.19 -29.11
N VAL A 497 23.28 3.93 -30.21
CA VAL A 497 23.86 2.61 -30.51
C VAL A 497 25.25 2.50 -29.92
N LEU A 498 25.44 1.59 -28.97
CA LEU A 498 26.67 1.39 -28.23
C LEU A 498 27.43 0.13 -28.69
N SER A 499 28.73 0.06 -28.42
CA SER A 499 29.50 -1.17 -28.61
C SER A 499 29.10 -2.21 -27.56
N PRO A 500 28.79 -3.47 -27.90
CA PRO A 500 28.60 -4.51 -26.89
C PRO A 500 29.86 -4.81 -26.06
N HIS A 501 31.02 -4.42 -26.54
CA HIS A 501 32.30 -4.52 -25.82
C HIS A 501 32.90 -3.12 -25.76
N PRO A 502 32.43 -2.29 -24.83
CA PRO A 502 32.91 -0.91 -24.71
C PRO A 502 34.32 -0.84 -24.11
N GLU A 503 34.98 0.25 -24.33
CA GLU A 503 36.18 0.61 -23.56
C GLU A 503 35.75 1.08 -22.18
N PRO A 504 36.54 0.86 -21.12
CA PRO A 504 36.24 1.37 -19.78
C PRO A 504 35.98 2.88 -19.77
N GLY A 505 34.96 3.30 -19.03
CA GLY A 505 34.63 4.70 -18.84
C GLY A 505 35.54 5.39 -17.81
N PRO A 506 35.25 6.64 -17.46
CA PRO A 506 35.99 7.36 -16.43
C PRO A 506 35.59 6.83 -15.03
N ALA A 507 36.54 6.83 -14.09
CA ALA A 507 36.26 6.55 -12.69
C ALA A 507 35.25 7.57 -12.13
N SER A 508 34.34 7.09 -11.30
CA SER A 508 33.44 7.93 -10.53
C SER A 508 34.19 8.67 -9.41
N ASN A 509 33.61 9.71 -8.86
CA ASN A 509 34.12 10.29 -7.65
C ASN A 509 33.81 9.36 -6.48
N PRO A 510 34.70 9.21 -5.48
CA PRO A 510 34.34 8.47 -4.28
C PRO A 510 33.12 9.11 -3.61
N PRO A 511 32.34 8.31 -2.88
CA PRO A 511 31.18 8.83 -2.15
C PRO A 511 31.51 10.07 -1.34
N GLY A 512 30.68 11.09 -1.43
CA GLY A 512 30.75 12.32 -0.62
C GLY A 512 30.47 12.03 0.86
N PRO A 513 30.37 13.06 1.72
CA PRO A 513 29.93 12.90 3.09
C PRO A 513 28.55 12.21 3.14
N ALA A 514 28.35 11.37 4.15
CA ALA A 514 27.09 10.62 4.29
C ALA A 514 25.88 11.52 4.57
N ALA A 515 24.78 11.29 3.87
CA ALA A 515 23.49 11.78 4.32
C ALA A 515 23.04 11.00 5.59
N PRO A 516 22.22 11.58 6.47
CA PRO A 516 21.72 10.87 7.65
C PRO A 516 20.82 9.71 7.25
N THR A 517 20.86 8.60 7.99
CA THR A 517 19.84 7.56 7.90
C THR A 517 18.71 7.90 8.88
N VAL A 518 17.46 7.88 8.42
CA VAL A 518 16.30 8.27 9.23
C VAL A 518 15.18 7.24 9.12
N VAL A 519 14.50 7.00 10.25
CA VAL A 519 13.32 6.13 10.31
C VAL A 519 12.22 6.86 11.05
N THR A 520 11.07 7.08 10.41
CA THR A 520 9.87 7.59 11.07
C THR A 520 9.25 6.46 11.89
N MET A 521 8.86 6.74 13.13
CA MET A 521 8.26 5.77 14.05
C MET A 521 6.87 6.22 14.45
N VAL A 522 6.03 5.29 14.87
CA VAL A 522 4.64 5.58 15.29
C VAL A 522 4.58 6.71 16.34
N ALA A 523 3.61 7.60 16.16
CA ALA A 523 3.37 8.69 17.12
C ALA A 523 2.78 8.15 18.44
N SER A 524 3.37 8.49 19.57
CA SER A 524 2.91 8.09 20.89
C SER A 524 3.54 8.94 22.00
N PRO A 525 2.78 9.46 22.97
CA PRO A 525 1.31 9.40 23.11
C PRO A 525 0.56 10.35 22.16
N VAL A 526 -0.66 9.97 21.80
CA VAL A 526 -1.56 10.80 21.00
C VAL A 526 -2.77 11.21 21.85
N SER A 527 -3.14 12.51 21.82
CA SER A 527 -4.31 13.07 22.50
C SER A 527 -5.25 13.76 21.50
N ALA A 528 -6.34 14.35 22.00
CA ALA A 528 -7.27 15.11 21.14
C ALA A 528 -6.67 16.33 20.46
N SER A 529 -5.59 16.92 20.98
CA SER A 529 -5.03 18.18 20.50
C SER A 529 -3.50 18.21 20.41
N ALA A 530 -2.84 17.10 20.71
CA ALA A 530 -1.38 16.97 20.64
C ALA A 530 -0.95 15.53 20.42
N ALA A 531 0.22 15.34 19.83
CA ALA A 531 0.88 14.06 19.66
C ALA A 531 2.39 14.22 19.83
N THR A 532 3.06 13.17 20.31
CA THR A 532 4.51 13.07 20.23
C THR A 532 4.86 12.30 18.98
N LEU A 533 5.58 12.93 18.07
CA LEU A 533 6.12 12.33 16.85
C LEU A 533 7.48 11.73 17.21
N ASN A 534 7.74 10.50 16.79
CA ASN A 534 8.96 9.78 17.14
C ASN A 534 9.71 9.36 15.88
N ALA A 535 11.03 9.28 15.97
CA ALA A 535 11.90 8.81 14.90
C ALA A 535 13.27 8.38 15.46
N THR A 536 14.05 7.72 14.62
CA THR A 536 15.49 7.58 14.83
C THR A 536 16.24 8.31 13.71
N VAL A 537 17.40 8.85 14.03
CA VAL A 537 18.32 9.51 13.09
C VAL A 537 19.72 9.02 13.38
N ASN A 538 20.33 8.32 12.43
CA ASN A 538 21.77 8.03 12.46
C ASN A 538 22.50 9.12 11.68
N PRO A 539 23.37 9.90 12.32
CA PRO A 539 24.12 10.96 11.63
C PRO A 539 25.15 10.44 10.62
N ASN A 540 25.50 9.14 10.65
CA ASN A 540 26.51 8.51 9.79
C ASN A 540 27.89 9.23 9.86
N GLY A 541 28.28 9.66 11.05
CA GLY A 541 29.56 10.34 11.28
C GLY A 541 29.60 11.83 10.89
N GLU A 542 28.48 12.37 10.34
CA GLU A 542 28.39 13.76 9.91
C GLU A 542 27.52 14.59 10.86
N GLN A 543 27.92 15.87 11.08
CA GLN A 543 27.12 16.77 11.92
C GLN A 543 25.74 17.04 11.32
N ILE A 544 24.68 16.70 12.05
CA ILE A 544 23.33 17.07 11.65
C ILE A 544 23.15 18.58 11.78
N THR A 545 22.90 19.24 10.66
CA THR A 545 22.72 20.70 10.56
C THR A 545 21.26 21.11 10.68
N ALA A 546 20.33 20.25 10.33
CA ALA A 546 18.89 20.43 10.52
C ALA A 546 18.24 19.08 10.83
N CYS A 547 17.26 19.08 11.75
CA CYS A 547 16.40 17.94 12.04
C CYS A 547 15.01 18.43 12.44
N SER A 548 13.98 17.96 11.75
CA SER A 548 12.60 18.34 12.03
C SER A 548 11.63 17.25 11.59
N PHE A 549 10.51 17.18 12.29
CA PHE A 549 9.34 16.46 11.83
C PHE A 549 8.49 17.39 10.98
N GLU A 550 8.07 16.92 9.81
CA GLU A 550 7.07 17.56 8.96
C GLU A 550 5.72 16.87 9.22
N TYR A 551 4.63 17.63 9.38
CA TYR A 551 3.33 17.06 9.66
C TYR A 551 2.16 17.92 9.16
N GLY A 552 0.99 17.28 8.95
CA GLY A 552 -0.22 17.97 8.48
C GLY A 552 -1.42 17.03 8.43
N SER A 553 -2.62 17.58 8.23
CA SER A 553 -3.84 16.79 8.00
C SER A 553 -4.02 16.35 6.55
N SER A 554 -3.05 16.59 5.71
CA SER A 554 -3.00 16.22 4.29
C SER A 554 -1.58 16.41 3.78
N LEU A 555 -1.24 15.73 2.71
CA LEU A 555 -0.03 16.01 1.93
C LEU A 555 -0.28 17.16 0.93
N PRO A 556 0.71 18.03 0.66
CA PRO A 556 2.00 18.13 1.34
C PRO A 556 1.86 18.63 2.78
N TYR A 557 2.83 18.28 3.62
CA TYR A 557 2.85 18.70 5.04
C TYR A 557 2.81 20.21 5.19
N SER A 558 2.01 20.70 6.15
CA SER A 558 1.79 22.14 6.33
C SER A 558 2.48 22.75 7.56
N LYS A 559 3.09 21.92 8.40
CA LYS A 559 3.73 22.30 9.67
C LYS A 559 5.03 21.53 9.84
N SER A 560 5.91 22.07 10.67
CA SER A 560 7.13 21.39 11.13
C SER A 560 7.39 21.61 12.61
N ALA A 561 8.13 20.67 13.23
CA ALA A 561 8.57 20.76 14.62
C ALA A 561 10.01 20.24 14.74
N PRO A 562 10.93 20.93 15.45
CA PRO A 562 12.32 20.53 15.56
C PRO A 562 12.48 19.26 16.39
N CYS A 563 13.48 18.44 16.06
CA CYS A 563 13.84 17.25 16.81
C CYS A 563 14.39 17.58 18.22
N THR A 564 14.09 16.74 19.17
CA THR A 564 14.64 16.77 20.53
C THR A 564 14.88 15.33 21.00
N PRO A 565 16.13 14.96 21.41
CA PRO A 565 17.36 15.76 21.34
C PRO A 565 17.83 16.01 19.92
N SER A 566 18.87 16.87 19.73
CA SER A 566 19.58 16.94 18.46
C SER A 566 20.39 15.66 18.25
N PRO A 567 20.35 15.03 17.05
CA PRO A 567 21.07 13.78 16.79
C PRO A 567 22.59 13.86 16.92
N GLY A 568 23.20 15.05 16.71
CA GLY A 568 24.65 15.23 16.83
C GLY A 568 25.43 14.82 15.57
N GLU A 569 26.56 14.10 15.76
CA GLU A 569 27.52 13.71 14.72
C GLU A 569 28.03 12.25 14.90
N GLY A 570 27.26 11.40 15.57
CA GLY A 570 27.66 10.00 15.84
C GLY A 570 27.45 9.06 14.65
N GLU A 571 27.90 7.81 14.83
CA GLU A 571 27.69 6.71 13.84
C GLU A 571 26.58 5.74 14.29
N SER A 572 25.77 6.13 15.26
CA SER A 572 24.69 5.29 15.79
C SER A 572 23.37 6.02 15.75
N ALA A 573 22.29 5.28 15.52
CA ALA A 573 20.94 5.82 15.53
C ALA A 573 20.58 6.46 16.87
N VAL A 574 20.13 7.70 16.86
CA VAL A 574 19.69 8.50 18.00
C VAL A 574 18.17 8.64 17.95
N ALA A 575 17.49 8.19 19.01
CA ALA A 575 16.06 8.42 19.14
C ALA A 575 15.75 9.92 19.31
N VAL A 576 14.88 10.45 18.48
CA VAL A 576 14.44 11.84 18.48
C VAL A 576 12.94 11.92 18.56
N ALA A 577 12.42 13.00 19.13
CA ALA A 577 10.99 13.24 19.19
C ALA A 577 10.64 14.72 19.00
N ALA A 578 9.40 15.01 18.63
CA ALA A 578 8.87 16.36 18.62
C ALA A 578 7.42 16.39 19.12
N GLN A 579 7.02 17.50 19.74
CA GLN A 579 5.64 17.71 20.16
C GLN A 579 4.85 18.44 19.08
N ALA A 580 3.92 17.75 18.46
CA ALA A 580 2.88 18.36 17.63
C ALA A 580 1.74 18.83 18.54
N SER A 581 1.42 20.12 18.53
CA SER A 581 0.37 20.71 19.37
C SER A 581 -0.61 21.58 18.56
N GLY A 582 -1.78 21.85 19.14
CA GLY A 582 -2.84 22.61 18.46
C GLY A 582 -3.42 21.83 17.29
N LEU A 583 -3.51 20.51 17.45
CA LEU A 583 -4.16 19.59 16.53
C LEU A 583 -5.68 19.64 16.68
N SER A 584 -6.40 19.35 15.62
CA SER A 584 -7.87 19.20 15.65
C SER A 584 -8.23 17.81 16.18
N PRO A 585 -9.24 17.68 17.05
CA PRO A 585 -9.72 16.38 17.50
C PRO A 585 -10.27 15.53 16.37
N ASN A 586 -10.25 14.19 16.56
CA ASN A 586 -10.77 13.19 15.63
C ASN A 586 -10.34 13.45 14.17
N THR A 587 -9.05 13.75 14.00
CA THR A 587 -8.47 14.12 12.71
C THR A 587 -7.24 13.25 12.45
N THR A 588 -7.16 12.69 11.26
CA THR A 588 -5.96 11.98 10.80
C THR A 588 -4.89 13.01 10.43
N TYR A 589 -3.68 12.73 10.86
CA TYR A 589 -2.48 13.50 10.56
C TYR A 589 -1.43 12.58 9.96
N HIS A 590 -0.74 13.08 8.97
CA HIS A 590 0.44 12.53 8.35
C HIS A 590 1.68 13.19 8.94
N PHE A 591 2.77 12.46 9.07
CA PHE A 591 4.04 13.04 9.49
C PHE A 591 5.24 12.19 9.06
N ARG A 592 6.38 12.83 8.93
CA ARG A 592 7.67 12.17 8.70
C ARG A 592 8.80 12.94 9.35
N ILE A 593 9.94 12.28 9.52
CA ILE A 593 11.21 12.89 9.91
C ILE A 593 11.93 13.44 8.69
N SER A 594 12.70 14.53 8.87
CA SER A 594 13.64 15.06 7.89
C SER A 594 14.90 15.48 8.62
N ALA A 595 16.06 15.01 8.18
CA ALA A 595 17.36 15.37 8.75
C ALA A 595 18.37 15.71 7.64
N THR A 596 19.22 16.68 7.90
CA THR A 596 20.21 17.21 6.94
C THR A 596 21.59 17.23 7.57
N SER A 597 22.58 16.73 6.82
CA SER A 597 24.02 16.84 7.11
C SER A 597 24.76 17.49 5.95
N ALA A 598 26.08 17.48 5.98
CA ALA A 598 26.91 17.86 4.84
C ALA A 598 26.73 16.90 3.65
N GLY A 599 26.33 15.64 3.90
CA GLY A 599 26.10 14.63 2.89
C GLY A 599 24.74 14.75 2.17
N GLY A 600 23.83 15.58 2.68
CA GLY A 600 22.51 15.74 2.08
C GLY A 600 21.38 15.77 3.09
N THR A 601 20.15 15.66 2.56
CA THR A 601 18.93 15.57 3.35
C THR A 601 18.28 14.21 3.11
N SER A 602 18.00 13.50 4.20
CA SER A 602 17.16 12.30 4.18
C SER A 602 15.80 12.58 4.81
N VAL A 603 14.78 11.94 4.27
CA VAL A 603 13.40 11.99 4.79
C VAL A 603 12.93 10.56 5.05
N GLY A 604 12.27 10.35 6.19
CA GLY A 604 11.67 9.06 6.51
C GLY A 604 10.27 8.94 5.91
N ASP A 605 9.71 7.75 5.99
CA ASP A 605 8.40 7.41 5.47
C ASP A 605 7.28 8.22 6.10
N ASP A 606 6.15 8.32 5.39
CA ASP A 606 4.95 8.96 5.87
C ASP A 606 4.21 8.05 6.85
N GLU A 607 4.25 8.43 8.11
CA GLU A 607 3.49 7.77 9.17
C GLU A 607 2.19 8.52 9.45
N VAL A 608 1.16 7.79 9.84
CA VAL A 608 -0.14 8.35 10.14
C VAL A 608 -0.57 8.11 11.59
N PHE A 609 -1.25 9.09 12.18
CA PHE A 609 -1.94 8.92 13.45
C PHE A 609 -3.28 9.65 13.45
N GLN A 610 -4.23 9.15 14.22
CA GLN A 610 -5.50 9.82 14.43
C GLN A 610 -5.54 10.42 15.84
N THR A 611 -5.81 11.74 15.93
CA THR A 611 -6.05 12.39 17.22
C THR A 611 -7.33 11.86 17.86
N GLY A 612 -7.32 11.72 19.18
CA GLY A 612 -8.51 11.38 19.97
C GLY A 612 -9.62 12.41 19.82
N GLU A 613 -10.81 12.05 20.25
CA GLU A 613 -11.92 12.99 20.34
C GLU A 613 -11.65 14.03 21.44
N SER A 614 -12.30 15.19 21.35
CA SER A 614 -12.21 16.22 22.41
C SER A 614 -12.73 15.66 23.73
N LEU A 615 -12.03 15.93 24.84
CA LEU A 615 -12.50 15.52 26.17
C LEU A 615 -13.89 16.13 26.50
N PRO A 616 -14.75 15.40 27.21
CA PRO A 616 -14.55 14.07 27.79
C PRO A 616 -14.70 12.93 26.78
N GLU A 617 -13.96 11.87 26.98
CA GLU A 617 -14.04 10.64 26.18
C GLU A 617 -13.93 9.39 27.08
N ARG A 618 -14.47 8.25 26.62
CA ARG A 618 -14.28 6.93 27.26
C ARG A 618 -13.02 6.28 26.70
N GLY A 619 -12.29 5.60 27.57
CA GLY A 619 -11.09 4.86 27.19
C GLY A 619 -10.57 3.99 28.33
N ARG A 620 -9.32 3.55 28.17
CA ARG A 620 -8.62 2.74 29.18
C ARG A 620 -7.23 3.27 29.42
N CYS A 621 -6.84 3.34 30.66
CA CYS A 621 -5.48 3.62 31.07
C CYS A 621 -4.80 2.28 31.37
N LEU A 622 -3.91 1.82 30.49
CA LEU A 622 -3.23 0.53 30.60
C LEU A 622 -1.76 0.70 30.96
N SER A 623 -1.18 -0.31 31.62
CA SER A 623 0.25 -0.32 31.89
C SER A 623 1.04 -0.54 30.60
N ALA A 624 2.03 0.32 30.34
CA ALA A 624 2.93 0.22 29.20
C ALA A 624 4.13 -0.68 29.55
N SER A 625 4.50 -1.58 28.65
CA SER A 625 5.68 -2.42 28.81
C SER A 625 6.94 -1.57 28.68
N GLY A 626 7.97 -1.87 29.47
CA GLY A 626 9.26 -1.16 29.38
C GLY A 626 9.28 0.30 29.81
N HIS A 627 8.22 0.81 30.46
CA HIS A 627 8.08 2.23 30.82
C HIS A 627 8.07 3.17 29.62
N SER A 628 7.49 2.76 28.51
CA SER A 628 7.40 3.53 27.25
C SER A 628 6.14 4.39 27.11
N GLY A 629 5.25 4.40 28.11
CA GLY A 629 3.98 5.12 28.05
C GLY A 629 4.08 6.63 28.27
N GLY A 630 2.97 7.33 27.95
CA GLY A 630 2.84 8.78 28.08
C GLY A 630 2.46 9.27 29.47
N TYR A 631 2.13 8.38 30.44
CA TYR A 631 1.61 8.77 31.76
C TYR A 631 2.32 8.06 32.91
N THR A 632 2.44 8.77 34.06
CA THR A 632 3.10 8.24 35.27
C THR A 632 2.14 7.50 36.18
N ASN A 633 0.83 7.70 36.06
CA ASN A 633 -0.18 7.15 36.96
C ASN A 633 -1.26 6.33 36.24
N SER A 634 -1.88 5.39 36.97
CA SER A 634 -2.87 4.44 36.46
C SER A 634 -4.23 5.02 36.04
N THR A 635 -4.41 6.33 36.15
CA THR A 635 -5.57 7.08 35.66
C THR A 635 -5.23 7.99 34.49
N CYS A 636 -4.01 7.88 33.93
CA CYS A 636 -3.55 8.67 32.78
C CYS A 636 -3.85 10.18 32.90
N THR A 637 -3.75 10.75 34.13
CA THR A 637 -3.99 12.17 34.39
C THR A 637 -2.73 12.97 34.62
N THR A 638 -1.58 12.30 34.77
CA THR A 638 -0.27 12.94 34.97
C THR A 638 0.66 12.51 33.87
N ALA A 639 0.93 13.44 32.96
CA ALA A 639 1.86 13.21 31.84
C ALA A 639 3.28 12.84 32.34
N SER A 640 3.97 11.98 31.62
CA SER A 640 5.36 11.62 31.79
C SER A 640 6.23 12.42 30.83
N GLU A 641 7.54 12.40 31.03
CA GLU A 641 8.49 12.70 29.95
C GLU A 641 8.30 11.65 28.85
N ALA A 642 8.46 12.05 27.60
CA ALA A 642 8.24 11.19 26.44
C ALA A 642 8.95 9.84 26.59
N GLY A 643 8.22 8.75 26.41
CA GLY A 643 8.72 7.40 26.46
C GLY A 643 9.22 6.91 27.83
N LYS A 644 8.81 7.55 28.96
CA LYS A 644 9.23 7.15 30.33
C LYS A 644 8.08 6.86 31.26
N GLY A 645 6.84 6.89 30.77
CA GLY A 645 5.65 6.64 31.58
C GLY A 645 5.38 5.16 31.78
N ALA A 646 4.75 4.83 32.91
CA ALA A 646 4.34 3.46 33.22
C ALA A 646 2.96 3.09 32.63
N TYR A 647 2.24 4.07 32.10
CA TYR A 647 0.88 3.90 31.60
C TYR A 647 0.64 4.66 30.30
N GLU A 648 -0.26 4.10 29.46
CA GLU A 648 -0.68 4.70 28.20
C GLU A 648 -2.21 4.80 28.16
N TRP A 649 -2.73 5.89 27.56
CA TRP A 649 -4.15 6.11 27.35
C TRP A 649 -4.58 5.57 25.99
N LEU A 650 -5.54 4.65 26.01
CA LEU A 650 -6.18 4.13 24.80
C LEU A 650 -7.61 4.67 24.73
N PRO A 651 -7.91 5.62 23.83
CA PRO A 651 -9.27 6.12 23.63
C PRO A 651 -10.17 5.04 23.05
N GLY A 652 -11.47 5.15 23.34
CA GLY A 652 -12.47 4.22 22.85
C GLY A 652 -12.85 3.16 23.87
N ALA A 653 -14.12 2.76 23.83
CA ALA A 653 -14.70 1.75 24.73
C ALA A 653 -14.71 0.34 24.12
N GLY A 654 -14.25 0.19 22.86
CA GLY A 654 -14.56 -1.00 22.08
C GLY A 654 -16.09 -1.18 21.96
N SER A 655 -16.54 -2.29 21.44
CA SER A 655 -17.97 -2.68 21.45
C SER A 655 -18.39 -3.27 22.80
N SER A 656 -18.13 -2.54 23.92
CA SER A 656 -18.41 -3.03 25.26
C SER A 656 -19.89 -2.91 25.58
N ARG A 657 -20.54 -4.03 25.86
CA ARG A 657 -21.93 -4.06 26.31
C ARG A 657 -22.02 -3.85 27.82
N PHE A 658 -23.13 -3.27 28.26
CA PHE A 658 -23.42 -3.07 29.68
C PHE A 658 -24.90 -3.31 29.99
N THR A 659 -25.17 -3.62 31.23
CA THR A 659 -26.53 -3.69 31.75
C THR A 659 -26.89 -2.42 32.48
N VAL A 660 -28.17 -2.01 32.42
CA VAL A 660 -28.67 -0.82 33.07
C VAL A 660 -29.70 -1.23 34.11
N LYS A 661 -29.57 -0.71 35.32
CA LYS A 661 -30.54 -0.88 36.41
C LYS A 661 -30.77 0.46 37.09
N GLY A 662 -32.05 0.75 37.45
CA GLY A 662 -32.41 1.94 38.20
C GLY A 662 -33.55 1.66 39.17
N GLY A 663 -33.64 2.51 40.17
CA GLY A 663 -34.73 2.53 41.14
C GLY A 663 -35.97 3.30 40.61
N PRO A 664 -36.76 3.89 41.49
CA PRO A 664 -37.97 4.59 41.07
C PRO A 664 -37.67 5.74 40.09
N LEU A 665 -38.43 5.77 38.99
CA LEU A 665 -38.45 6.86 38.04
C LEU A 665 -39.69 7.72 38.22
N THR A 666 -39.52 9.02 38.11
CA THR A 666 -40.63 9.98 38.12
C THR A 666 -40.55 10.84 36.86
N LEU A 667 -41.61 10.86 36.06
CA LEU A 667 -41.89 11.87 35.06
C LEU A 667 -42.81 12.93 35.68
N GLU A 668 -42.42 14.19 35.66
CA GLU A 668 -43.21 15.34 36.15
C GLU A 668 -43.22 16.44 35.10
N THR A 669 -44.43 16.97 34.82
CA THR A 669 -44.55 18.14 33.89
C THR A 669 -44.59 19.47 34.66
N ALA A 670 -44.51 20.58 33.94
CA ALA A 670 -44.56 21.93 34.48
C ALA A 670 -45.89 22.21 35.21
N HIS A 671 -46.97 21.56 34.78
CA HIS A 671 -48.32 21.68 35.44
C HIS A 671 -48.58 20.53 36.42
N LYS A 672 -47.54 19.77 36.80
CA LYS A 672 -47.59 18.74 37.86
C LYS A 672 -48.33 17.44 37.47
N ALA A 673 -48.58 17.18 36.16
CA ALA A 673 -48.95 15.83 35.77
C ALA A 673 -47.77 14.92 36.07
N LYS A 674 -48.02 13.69 36.54
CA LYS A 674 -46.96 12.84 37.08
C LYS A 674 -47.21 11.39 36.76
N VAL A 675 -46.18 10.70 36.23
CA VAL A 675 -46.13 9.24 36.12
C VAL A 675 -44.95 8.73 36.96
N THR A 676 -45.17 7.67 37.73
CA THR A 676 -44.15 7.01 38.53
C THR A 676 -43.97 5.57 38.08
N CYS A 677 -42.73 5.12 37.94
CA CYS A 677 -42.41 3.71 37.70
C CYS A 677 -41.55 3.20 38.86
N ALA A 678 -41.73 1.95 39.25
CA ALA A 678 -41.02 1.37 40.39
C ALA A 678 -39.55 1.08 40.05
N ASN A 679 -39.27 0.62 38.83
CA ASN A 679 -37.92 0.26 38.43
C ASN A 679 -37.68 0.59 36.95
N VAL A 680 -36.39 0.71 36.63
CA VAL A 680 -35.86 0.80 35.28
C VAL A 680 -34.83 -0.30 35.07
N ALA A 681 -34.94 -1.04 33.96
CA ALA A 681 -33.97 -2.08 33.60
C ALA A 681 -33.71 -2.04 32.09
N GLY A 682 -32.56 -2.52 31.70
CA GLY A 682 -32.20 -2.57 30.29
C GLY A 682 -30.76 -2.95 30.00
N SER A 683 -30.34 -2.67 28.79
CA SER A 683 -28.97 -2.90 28.30
C SER A 683 -28.55 -1.75 27.43
N GLY A 684 -27.27 -1.65 27.22
CA GLY A 684 -26.66 -0.72 26.25
C GLY A 684 -25.35 -1.23 25.74
N GLU A 685 -24.81 -0.49 24.75
CA GLU A 685 -23.47 -0.69 24.24
C GLU A 685 -22.82 0.66 23.97
N TYR A 686 -21.53 0.72 24.18
CA TYR A 686 -20.72 1.86 23.76
C TYR A 686 -20.36 1.69 22.29
N THR A 687 -20.79 2.61 21.45
CA THR A 687 -20.60 2.59 20.00
C THR A 687 -19.39 3.41 19.56
N GLY A 688 -18.73 4.12 20.48
CA GLY A 688 -17.56 4.96 20.25
C GLY A 688 -16.99 5.49 21.57
N SER A 689 -15.97 6.33 21.49
CA SER A 689 -15.36 6.96 22.66
C SER A 689 -16.33 7.95 23.35
N LYS A 690 -17.29 8.49 22.61
CA LYS A 690 -18.32 9.41 23.12
C LYS A 690 -19.73 8.86 23.02
N THR A 691 -20.00 7.91 22.18
CA THR A 691 -21.36 7.47 21.83
C THR A 691 -21.77 6.18 22.51
N GLU A 692 -23.04 6.06 22.79
CA GLU A 692 -23.69 4.88 23.39
C GLU A 692 -25.09 4.70 22.85
N LEU A 693 -25.57 3.46 22.84
CA LEU A 693 -26.96 3.09 22.53
C LEU A 693 -27.58 2.40 23.75
N LEU A 694 -28.80 2.81 24.15
CA LEU A 694 -29.51 2.28 25.32
C LEU A 694 -30.87 1.74 24.91
N HIS A 695 -31.25 0.61 25.50
CA HIS A 695 -32.55 -0.02 25.42
C HIS A 695 -33.10 -0.16 26.85
N LEU A 696 -34.12 0.60 27.19
CA LEU A 696 -34.63 0.68 28.55
C LEU A 696 -36.12 0.27 28.62
N THR A 697 -36.48 -0.44 29.66
CA THR A 697 -37.86 -0.77 30.01
C THR A 697 -38.16 -0.29 31.42
N LEU A 698 -39.29 0.36 31.57
CA LEU A 698 -39.81 0.85 32.84
C LEU A 698 -40.87 -0.15 33.35
N THR A 699 -40.85 -0.46 34.64
CA THR A 699 -41.81 -1.41 35.22
C THR A 699 -42.50 -0.84 36.49
N GLY A 700 -43.70 -1.27 36.75
CA GLY A 700 -44.54 -0.77 37.84
C GLY A 700 -44.90 0.71 37.63
N CYS A 701 -45.27 1.03 36.37
CA CYS A 701 -45.62 2.39 35.98
C CYS A 701 -47.10 2.70 36.28
N GLU A 702 -47.34 3.83 36.98
CA GLU A 702 -48.68 4.31 37.29
C GLU A 702 -48.80 5.82 37.22
N GLU A 703 -49.97 6.31 36.85
CA GLU A 703 -50.41 7.68 36.93
C GLU A 703 -51.47 7.76 38.04
N PRO A 704 -51.33 8.66 39.04
CA PRO A 704 -52.22 8.64 40.27
C PRO A 704 -53.69 8.78 40.02
N ALA A 705 -54.12 9.42 38.94
CA ALA A 705 -55.52 9.62 38.60
C ALA A 705 -56.12 8.51 37.71
N HIS A 706 -55.27 7.84 36.91
CA HIS A 706 -55.72 6.94 35.84
C HIS A 706 -55.22 5.49 36.00
N GLY A 707 -54.33 5.23 36.97
CA GLY A 707 -53.85 3.86 37.31
C GLY A 707 -52.64 3.42 36.46
N GLU A 708 -52.55 2.09 36.26
CA GLU A 708 -51.40 1.47 35.58
C GLU A 708 -51.19 1.98 34.15
N CYS A 709 -49.93 2.22 33.79
CA CYS A 709 -49.51 2.71 32.48
C CYS A 709 -48.77 1.61 31.72
N HIS A 710 -49.04 1.45 30.41
CA HIS A 710 -48.35 0.52 29.54
C HIS A 710 -48.31 1.01 28.08
N ASP A 711 -47.36 0.57 27.32
CA ASP A 711 -47.38 0.72 25.87
C ASP A 711 -48.20 -0.41 25.20
N GLU A 712 -48.46 -0.26 23.89
CA GLU A 712 -49.34 -1.19 23.15
C GLU A 712 -48.78 -2.64 23.07
N LYS A 713 -47.51 -2.86 23.38
CA LYS A 713 -46.81 -4.14 23.21
C LYS A 713 -46.41 -4.81 24.51
N GLN A 714 -46.59 -4.15 25.64
CA GLN A 714 -46.15 -4.61 26.97
C GLN A 714 -47.33 -4.99 27.88
N THR A 715 -47.02 -5.67 28.98
CA THR A 715 -47.98 -5.99 30.06
C THR A 715 -48.31 -4.72 30.85
N ALA A 716 -49.45 -4.77 31.57
CA ALA A 716 -49.86 -3.65 32.41
C ALA A 716 -48.77 -3.28 33.42
N GLY A 717 -48.50 -1.99 33.53
CA GLY A 717 -47.39 -1.44 34.33
C GLY A 717 -46.01 -1.44 33.64
N GLU A 718 -45.91 -1.88 32.41
CA GLU A 718 -44.63 -1.89 31.67
C GLU A 718 -44.63 -0.90 30.48
N ILE A 719 -43.52 -0.16 30.32
CA ILE A 719 -43.32 0.79 29.22
C ILE A 719 -41.89 0.56 28.64
N ALA A 720 -41.80 0.19 27.38
CA ALA A 720 -40.54 0.16 26.66
C ALA A 720 -40.24 1.55 26.06
N LEU A 721 -39.04 2.10 26.31
CA LEU A 721 -38.61 3.31 25.67
C LEU A 721 -38.11 2.98 24.24
N SER A 722 -38.31 3.91 23.32
CA SER A 722 -37.58 3.87 22.03
C SER A 722 -36.05 3.76 22.28
N PRO A 723 -35.29 3.13 21.40
CA PRO A 723 -33.84 3.12 21.53
C PRO A 723 -33.28 4.55 21.65
N LEU A 724 -32.43 4.77 22.64
CA LEU A 724 -31.84 6.07 22.93
C LEU A 724 -30.38 6.08 22.56
N GLU A 725 -29.98 7.06 21.75
CA GLU A 725 -28.58 7.40 21.53
C GLU A 725 -28.11 8.38 22.61
N GLY A 726 -26.97 8.08 23.21
CA GLY A 726 -26.29 8.94 24.17
C GLY A 726 -25.01 9.52 23.59
N GLU A 727 -24.75 10.80 23.80
CA GLU A 727 -23.49 11.47 23.46
C GLU A 727 -22.87 12.04 24.73
N LEU A 728 -21.60 11.63 25.00
CA LEU A 728 -20.84 12.07 26.15
C LEU A 728 -20.25 13.45 25.92
N GLY A 729 -20.42 14.36 26.86
CA GLY A 729 -19.89 15.72 26.73
C GLY A 729 -19.84 16.46 28.05
N THR A 730 -19.45 17.73 27.99
CA THR A 730 -19.33 18.62 29.14
C THR A 730 -20.63 19.33 29.43
N ILE A 731 -21.09 19.26 30.69
CA ILE A 731 -22.25 20.01 31.13
C ILE A 731 -21.86 21.45 31.36
N THR A 732 -22.47 22.41 30.64
CA THR A 732 -22.22 23.82 30.83
C THR A 732 -22.76 24.28 32.20
N GLN A 733 -21.90 24.85 33.04
CA GLN A 733 -22.30 25.41 34.35
C GLN A 733 -22.83 26.83 34.16
N PRO A 734 -23.97 27.18 34.74
CA PRO A 734 -24.60 28.49 34.53
C PRO A 734 -23.87 29.68 35.17
N LYS A 735 -22.82 29.49 35.99
CA LYS A 735 -22.02 30.56 36.63
C LYS A 735 -20.59 30.09 36.91
N PRO A 736 -19.60 30.95 36.67
CA PRO A 736 -18.23 30.63 37.05
C PRO A 736 -18.11 30.38 38.55
N ALA A 737 -17.67 29.20 38.93
CA ALA A 737 -17.42 28.85 40.31
C ALA A 737 -16.22 29.64 40.87
N LYS A 738 -16.31 30.07 42.13
CA LYS A 738 -15.20 30.79 42.84
C LYS A 738 -13.93 29.95 43.03
N LYS A 739 -13.97 28.63 42.76
CA LYS A 739 -12.84 27.71 42.63
C LYS A 739 -13.10 26.84 41.38
N PRO A 740 -12.07 26.61 40.54
CA PRO A 740 -12.23 25.70 39.41
C PRO A 740 -12.54 24.30 39.96
N LYS A 741 -13.71 23.78 39.62
CA LYS A 741 -14.05 22.36 39.81
C LYS A 741 -13.82 21.68 38.46
N PRO A 742 -13.43 20.39 38.42
CA PRO A 742 -13.47 19.60 37.20
C PRO A 742 -14.81 19.80 36.46
N PRO A 743 -14.79 19.85 35.11
CA PRO A 743 -16.03 19.95 34.35
C PRO A 743 -16.95 18.76 34.71
N ALA A 744 -18.22 19.03 34.96
CA ALA A 744 -19.20 17.95 35.13
C ALA A 744 -19.43 17.30 33.75
N VAL A 745 -19.42 15.99 33.74
CA VAL A 745 -19.61 15.18 32.53
C VAL A 745 -21.07 14.68 32.48
N GLY A 746 -21.64 14.61 31.31
CA GLY A 746 -22.96 14.05 31.10
C GLY A 746 -23.11 13.37 29.77
N SER A 747 -24.14 12.54 29.65
CA SER A 747 -24.62 11.97 28.38
C SER A 747 -25.90 12.68 27.95
N SER A 748 -25.89 13.32 26.78
CA SER A 748 -27.12 13.85 26.15
C SER A 748 -27.85 12.70 25.48
N LEU A 749 -29.04 12.36 25.98
CA LEU A 749 -29.85 11.24 25.53
C LEU A 749 -30.93 11.75 24.57
N ARG A 750 -30.95 11.19 23.36
CA ARG A 750 -31.97 11.47 22.33
C ARG A 750 -32.52 10.16 21.77
N VAL A 751 -33.62 10.25 21.09
CA VAL A 751 -34.18 9.09 20.36
C VAL A 751 -33.30 8.77 19.18
N ALA A 752 -33.04 7.48 18.95
CA ALA A 752 -32.26 7.03 17.78
C ALA A 752 -33.01 7.33 16.49
N ASP A 753 -32.23 7.46 15.40
CA ASP A 753 -32.75 7.85 14.06
C ASP A 753 -33.95 7.01 13.62
N GLY A 754 -34.97 7.66 13.08
CA GLY A 754 -36.21 7.05 12.56
C GLY A 754 -37.33 6.89 13.60
N GLN A 755 -37.13 7.33 14.86
CA GLN A 755 -38.17 7.33 15.89
C GLN A 755 -38.67 8.77 16.17
N SER A 756 -39.93 8.92 16.49
CA SER A 756 -40.56 10.23 16.74
C SER A 756 -40.71 10.61 18.22
N ALA A 757 -40.74 9.65 19.10
CA ALA A 757 -40.94 9.87 20.54
C ALA A 757 -40.04 8.98 21.40
N VAL A 758 -39.63 9.47 22.56
CA VAL A 758 -38.90 8.72 23.59
C VAL A 758 -39.77 7.57 24.13
N ALA A 759 -41.04 7.86 24.33
CA ALA A 759 -42.07 6.86 24.68
C ALA A 759 -43.47 7.35 24.28
N ALA A 760 -44.34 6.40 23.93
CA ALA A 760 -45.78 6.63 23.77
C ALA A 760 -46.52 5.48 24.46
N PHE A 761 -47.33 5.79 25.45
CA PHE A 761 -48.02 4.80 26.29
C PHE A 761 -49.37 5.34 26.78
N VAL A 762 -50.19 4.48 27.32
CA VAL A 762 -51.51 4.82 27.87
C VAL A 762 -51.59 4.51 29.37
N CYS A 763 -52.29 5.35 30.13
CA CYS A 763 -52.57 5.10 31.55
C CYS A 763 -54.08 4.83 31.75
N GLY A 764 -54.43 3.62 32.13
CA GLY A 764 -55.79 3.17 32.33
C GLY A 764 -56.58 3.00 31.03
N THR A 765 -56.89 4.04 30.30
CA THR A 765 -57.68 3.97 29.06
C THR A 765 -56.98 4.70 27.89
N ALA A 766 -57.32 4.34 26.65
CA ALA A 766 -56.75 4.94 25.47
C ALA A 766 -56.88 6.49 25.35
N ALA A 767 -57.84 7.07 26.05
CA ALA A 767 -58.02 8.52 26.12
C ALA A 767 -56.90 9.24 26.93
N ASN A 768 -56.16 8.47 27.75
CA ASN A 768 -55.12 8.99 28.63
C ASN A 768 -53.74 8.63 28.04
N GLN A 769 -53.53 8.87 26.76
CA GLN A 769 -52.25 8.65 26.12
C GLN A 769 -51.22 9.68 26.61
N VAL A 770 -50.02 9.20 26.88
CA VAL A 770 -48.86 10.03 27.21
C VAL A 770 -47.83 9.88 26.12
N VAL A 771 -47.37 10.98 25.60
CA VAL A 771 -46.27 11.00 24.63
C VAL A 771 -45.12 11.83 25.19
N LEU A 772 -43.91 11.23 25.20
CA LEU A 772 -42.68 11.83 25.70
C LEU A 772 -41.73 12.07 24.53
N GLU A 773 -41.31 13.31 24.33
CA GLU A 773 -40.44 13.72 23.20
C GLU A 773 -39.30 14.60 23.68
N GLY A 774 -38.23 14.69 22.84
CA GLY A 774 -37.12 15.59 23.08
C GLY A 774 -35.87 14.92 23.61
N THR A 775 -35.06 15.69 24.33
CA THR A 775 -33.74 15.28 24.81
C THR A 775 -33.59 15.50 26.31
N ALA A 776 -32.70 14.70 26.93
CA ALA A 776 -32.41 14.83 28.36
C ALA A 776 -30.91 14.59 28.61
N ILE A 777 -30.32 15.40 29.49
CA ILE A 777 -28.91 15.23 29.87
C ILE A 777 -28.86 14.44 31.19
N ALA A 778 -28.22 13.26 31.15
CA ALA A 778 -27.89 12.48 32.33
C ALA A 778 -26.49 12.85 32.84
N VAL A 779 -26.40 13.30 34.10
CA VAL A 779 -25.08 13.51 34.72
C VAL A 779 -24.42 12.15 34.92
N THR A 780 -23.20 12.01 34.36
CA THR A 780 -22.49 10.73 34.35
C THR A 780 -21.28 10.79 35.28
N ALA A 781 -21.11 9.76 36.11
CA ALA A 781 -20.05 9.68 37.13
C ALA A 781 -19.65 8.22 37.41
N PRO A 782 -18.38 7.94 37.87
CA PRO A 782 -17.29 8.89 38.06
C PRO A 782 -16.61 9.30 36.73
N ALA A 783 -15.91 10.40 36.75
CA ALA A 783 -14.93 10.78 35.70
C ALA A 783 -13.52 10.67 36.31
N ASP A 784 -12.50 10.53 35.46
CA ASP A 784 -11.09 10.41 35.79
C ASP A 784 -10.80 9.26 36.78
N ALA A 785 -11.51 8.15 36.62
CA ALA A 785 -11.35 6.94 37.40
C ALA A 785 -11.79 5.69 36.63
N MET A 786 -10.96 4.67 36.61
CA MET A 786 -11.31 3.35 36.06
C MET A 786 -12.41 2.68 36.86
N THR A 787 -13.50 2.30 36.23
CA THR A 787 -14.65 1.61 36.86
C THR A 787 -15.37 0.70 35.86
N SER A 788 -15.98 -0.38 36.38
CA SER A 788 -16.90 -1.21 35.60
C SER A 788 -18.38 -0.74 35.71
N ALA A 789 -18.65 0.32 36.50
CA ALA A 789 -20.00 0.83 36.69
C ALA A 789 -20.03 2.37 36.70
N PHE A 790 -20.86 2.93 35.83
CA PHE A 790 -21.16 4.36 35.80
C PHE A 790 -22.58 4.63 36.30
N THR A 791 -22.77 5.76 36.97
CA THR A 791 -24.08 6.26 37.35
C THR A 791 -24.50 7.34 36.36
N LEU A 792 -25.68 7.18 35.77
CA LEU A 792 -26.35 8.19 34.97
C LEU A 792 -27.52 8.75 35.77
N THR A 793 -27.44 10.02 36.16
CA THR A 793 -28.45 10.67 36.96
C THR A 793 -29.24 11.66 36.12
N LEU A 794 -30.53 11.40 35.97
CA LEU A 794 -31.51 12.34 35.47
C LEU A 794 -32.19 13.02 36.67
N ALA A 795 -32.31 14.34 36.62
CA ALA A 795 -32.94 15.12 37.66
C ALA A 795 -33.97 16.11 37.10
N ALA A 796 -35.10 16.23 37.72
CA ALA A 796 -36.14 17.20 37.38
C ALA A 796 -36.28 18.24 38.47
N LYS A 797 -36.59 19.48 38.08
CA LYS A 797 -36.94 20.55 39.00
C LYS A 797 -38.12 21.34 38.44
N LYS A 798 -39.26 21.21 39.16
CA LYS A 798 -40.52 21.88 38.77
C LYS A 798 -40.94 21.50 37.34
N GLY A 799 -40.91 20.22 37.01
CA GLY A 799 -41.30 19.71 35.70
C GLY A 799 -40.35 20.15 34.55
N LYS A 800 -39.08 20.39 34.83
CA LYS A 800 -38.05 20.68 33.81
C LYS A 800 -36.85 19.83 34.06
N GLN A 801 -36.27 19.27 32.99
CA GLN A 801 -35.04 18.50 33.04
C GLN A 801 -33.87 19.38 33.50
N GLN A 802 -32.95 18.81 34.31
CA GLN A 802 -31.73 19.45 34.77
C GLN A 802 -30.54 18.51 34.66
N PRO A 803 -29.38 18.93 34.11
CA PRO A 803 -29.10 20.25 33.52
C PRO A 803 -29.82 20.48 32.20
N GLU A 804 -29.99 21.74 31.78
CA GLU A 804 -30.59 22.13 30.51
C GLU A 804 -29.55 22.49 29.44
N ALA A 805 -28.25 22.55 29.77
CA ALA A 805 -27.22 22.98 28.87
C ALA A 805 -26.09 21.93 28.76
N PHE A 806 -25.66 21.66 27.54
CA PHE A 806 -24.68 20.66 27.16
C PHE A 806 -23.70 21.27 26.12
N GLU A 807 -22.43 21.26 26.42
CA GLU A 807 -21.33 21.77 25.54
C GLU A 807 -21.55 23.16 24.91
N GLY A 808 -22.32 24.03 25.58
CA GLY A 808 -22.61 25.39 25.08
C GLY A 808 -23.63 25.43 23.94
N GLY A 809 -24.29 24.30 23.64
CA GLY A 809 -25.37 24.22 22.64
C GLY A 809 -26.70 24.86 23.12
N ALA A 810 -27.73 24.71 22.28
CA ALA A 810 -29.11 25.07 22.67
C ALA A 810 -29.55 24.28 23.89
N ALA A 811 -30.47 24.87 24.66
CA ALA A 811 -31.01 24.17 25.87
C ALA A 811 -31.75 22.90 25.48
N ASP A 812 -31.36 21.79 26.08
CA ASP A 812 -32.09 20.52 25.96
C ASP A 812 -33.46 20.63 26.62
N ALA A 813 -34.47 20.08 25.99
CA ALA A 813 -35.82 20.10 26.50
C ALA A 813 -36.50 18.76 26.28
N LEU A 814 -37.02 18.21 27.36
CA LEU A 814 -37.97 17.12 27.38
C LEU A 814 -39.40 17.67 27.42
N LEU A 815 -40.26 17.15 26.58
CA LEU A 815 -41.65 17.54 26.45
C LEU A 815 -42.55 16.33 26.71
N ALA A 816 -43.68 16.55 27.35
CA ALA A 816 -44.71 15.52 27.52
C ALA A 816 -46.10 16.07 27.21
N SER A 817 -46.94 15.27 26.56
CA SER A 817 -48.36 15.53 26.38
C SER A 817 -49.17 14.44 27.11
N PHE A 818 -50.31 14.80 27.68
CA PHE A 818 -51.23 13.92 28.40
C PHE A 818 -52.61 14.02 27.77
N GLY A 819 -53.15 12.95 27.18
CA GLY A 819 -54.38 12.97 26.42
C GLY A 819 -54.35 13.96 25.26
N GLU A 820 -55.38 14.81 25.16
CA GLU A 820 -55.49 15.85 24.14
C GLU A 820 -54.75 17.15 24.48
N ALA A 821 -54.03 17.21 25.60
CA ALA A 821 -53.29 18.40 26.01
C ALA A 821 -52.11 18.67 25.12
N THR A 822 -51.78 19.95 24.85
CA THR A 822 -50.55 20.31 24.14
C THR A 822 -49.34 19.92 24.95
N ALA A 823 -48.27 19.47 24.23
CA ALA A 823 -47.00 19.11 24.85
C ALA A 823 -46.44 20.27 25.67
N GLU A 824 -46.06 19.98 26.91
CA GLU A 824 -45.44 20.93 27.83
C GLU A 824 -44.07 20.43 28.33
N ARG A 825 -43.26 21.31 28.90
CA ARG A 825 -41.98 20.93 29.48
C ARG A 825 -42.16 19.86 30.57
N ALA A 826 -41.34 18.83 30.50
CA ALA A 826 -41.32 17.74 31.44
C ALA A 826 -39.89 17.45 31.92
N GLY A 827 -39.77 16.65 32.95
CA GLY A 827 -38.47 16.18 33.43
C GLY A 827 -38.57 14.81 34.09
N LEU A 828 -37.57 14.01 33.85
CA LEU A 828 -37.36 12.70 34.44
C LEU A 828 -36.45 12.80 35.68
N SER A 829 -36.79 12.09 36.74
CA SER A 829 -35.92 11.93 37.92
C SER A 829 -35.65 10.45 38.13
N VAL A 830 -34.42 10.01 37.98
CA VAL A 830 -33.95 8.64 38.21
C VAL A 830 -32.43 8.61 38.31
N ALA A 831 -31.88 7.67 39.06
CA ALA A 831 -30.50 7.28 39.05
C ALA A 831 -30.40 5.88 38.46
N LEU A 832 -29.67 5.77 37.36
CA LEU A 832 -29.38 4.55 36.64
C LEU A 832 -27.95 4.12 36.91
N THR A 833 -27.69 2.81 37.02
CA THR A 833 -26.34 2.25 37.08
C THR A 833 -26.13 1.45 35.82
N ALA A 834 -25.19 1.86 35.00
CA ALA A 834 -24.70 1.16 33.82
C ALA A 834 -23.47 0.32 34.23
N SER A 835 -23.58 -1.01 34.18
CA SER A 835 -22.51 -1.94 34.60
C SER A 835 -22.01 -2.76 33.41
N GLY A 836 -20.75 -2.56 33.04
CA GLY A 836 -20.03 -3.26 31.98
C GLY A 836 -19.24 -4.46 32.52
N GLU A 837 -18.81 -5.34 31.60
CA GLU A 837 -17.97 -6.49 31.94
C GLU A 837 -16.51 -6.05 32.20
N GLU A 838 -16.03 -5.05 31.46
CA GLU A 838 -14.69 -4.52 31.60
C GLU A 838 -14.67 -3.11 32.17
N PRO A 839 -13.67 -2.75 32.97
CA PRO A 839 -13.55 -1.40 33.50
C PRO A 839 -13.14 -0.43 32.36
N LEU A 840 -13.78 0.74 32.41
CA LEU A 840 -13.50 1.89 31.53
C LEU A 840 -13.26 3.13 32.38
N GLU A 841 -12.70 4.16 31.80
CA GLU A 841 -12.56 5.48 32.38
C GLU A 841 -13.22 6.52 31.48
N ILE A 842 -13.89 7.49 32.06
CA ILE A 842 -14.28 8.73 31.39
C ILE A 842 -13.20 9.75 31.72
N LYS A 843 -12.31 10.03 30.77
CA LYS A 843 -11.27 11.05 30.89
C LYS A 843 -11.88 12.42 30.67
N ALA A 844 -11.89 13.27 31.67
CA ALA A 844 -12.45 14.62 31.60
C ALA A 844 -11.38 15.72 31.77
N LEU A 845 -10.24 15.37 32.30
CA LEU A 845 -9.06 16.24 32.44
C LEU A 845 -7.96 15.79 31.49
N GLY A 846 -7.40 16.75 30.71
CA GLY A 846 -6.28 16.53 29.80
C GLY A 846 -4.94 16.60 30.50
#